data_1fea28085d1108fa0c6b9a89862eb2ea
#
_entry.id   1fea28085d1108fa0c6b9a89862eb2ea
#
_cell.length_a   1.000
_cell.length_b   1.000
_cell.length_c   1.000
_cell.angle_alpha   90.00
_cell.angle_beta   90.00
_cell.angle_gamma   90.00
#
_symmetry.space_group_name_H-M   'P 1'
#
loop_
_entity.id
_entity.type
_entity.pdbx_description
1 polymer ?
#
loop_
_entity_poly.entity_id
_entity_poly.type
_entity_poly.pdbx_seq_one_letter_code
_entity_poly.pdbx_strand_id
1 'polypeptide(L)'
;MAAFLSTCRCALLLSALLLLPLRSPGQAQPGTISGTIVDALNQPVAGAQIVGNDGQVLGTTAADGSFTVPAGLHRVQILATHFEPTTVTLEGPSPVHVLLEHPLESVTVTAYRSPLASGDSPASTRILTAQRLREAAGISLDDKLRQVPGFELFRRTSSLVANPTTEGVSLRGLGSTAASRSLVVFDEIPMLDAFGGWVHWEELPPPVIHSVELVRGGASDLYGSSAIGGVISVIPVRPTANRFQLSTSYGSEATTDNSLLGALRFGKWSGLVSSQLIATDGYVLIAPSVRGPIDTPYNVHAQNGVTEFDRGLSHEGRIFLRGSVLNEDRHNGTPIQINSTRLWRYAGGADWRNLVVRLYGDTEHYSQTFSTINAARTGETLTRIGKDPAGELGATGHWHQPIGTHLLLLAGADVHDVRAADYETLFPSSKGYLNTTARQRQSGVYGEVLFTPTAWTFSASGRVDHFSNFDASQYKTGTAPRQLPQINQTVFDPRIGITRRLTTALAVSASAFRAYRAPTENELYRTGQVGSQTTLPNPNLLSERATGWEAGVHADLPSIGSTVRASYFWTQINRPITALTLSTTATSSLLMRENLGQIESRGVSLDFASRPVSWVSLEGGYQYADATVTKNSQQPNLVGNWIPQVARNMATTQVAFSRRRFGLLSVQGRISGRQYDDDANRFLLHSYFRLGAYASHDFGHHLTAFAAGDNLFDRTIEAGKTPSLTLASPRVARFGLRINFGE
;
A
#
# COMPACT_ATOMS: atom_id res chain seq x y z
N MET A 1 -34.92 62.47 -37.53
CA MET A 1 -35.00 62.77 -38.95
C MET A 1 -35.20 61.46 -39.63
N ALA A 2 -36.37 61.22 -39.85
CA ALA A 2 -37.10 61.26 -41.12
C ALA A 2 -36.72 60.07 -41.96
N ALA A 3 -37.57 59.15 -42.08
CA ALA A 3 -38.79 59.00 -42.86
C ALA A 3 -38.47 58.15 -44.10
N PHE A 4 -39.19 57.29 -44.70
CA PHE A 4 -40.60 57.05 -44.90
C PHE A 4 -40.71 55.72 -45.63
N LEU A 5 -41.55 54.78 -45.32
CA LEU A 5 -42.87 54.50 -45.87
C LEU A 5 -42.88 54.27 -47.41
N SER A 6 -43.32 53.09 -47.80
CA SER A 6 -44.57 53.01 -48.62
C SER A 6 -44.68 51.68 -49.36
N THR A 7 -45.60 50.85 -48.93
CA THR A 7 -46.88 50.50 -49.57
C THR A 7 -46.79 49.64 -50.82
N CYS A 8 -47.35 48.52 -50.85
CA CYS A 8 -48.73 48.03 -50.95
C CYS A 8 -49.06 47.39 -52.28
N ARG A 9 -49.74 46.31 -52.23
CA ARG A 9 -50.83 45.79 -53.13
C ARG A 9 -50.50 44.77 -54.18
N CYS A 10 -51.11 43.72 -53.99
CA CYS A 10 -52.23 43.03 -54.70
C CYS A 10 -51.73 41.98 -55.63
N ALA A 11 -52.29 40.85 -55.86
CA ALA A 11 -53.57 40.24 -55.55
C ALA A 11 -53.50 38.75 -55.87
N LEU A 12 -54.29 38.00 -55.23
CA LEU A 12 -55.01 36.78 -55.62
C LEU A 12 -54.86 36.30 -57.07
N LEU A 13 -54.57 35.00 -57.20
CA LEU A 13 -55.37 34.09 -58.07
C LEU A 13 -54.97 32.63 -57.83
N LEU A 14 -55.91 31.90 -57.30
CA LEU A 14 -56.48 30.60 -57.65
C LEU A 14 -55.59 29.36 -57.61
N SER A 15 -55.88 28.57 -56.62
CA SER A 15 -56.47 27.25 -56.71
C SER A 15 -55.93 26.25 -57.77
N ALA A 16 -55.27 25.22 -57.31
CA ALA A 16 -55.77 23.84 -57.50
C ALA A 16 -54.74 22.82 -56.99
N LEU A 17 -55.20 22.01 -56.06
CA LEU A 17 -54.99 20.58 -55.97
C LEU A 17 -53.58 20.02 -56.12
N LEU A 18 -52.98 19.58 -55.05
CA LEU A 18 -52.48 18.22 -55.00
C LEU A 18 -52.30 17.82 -53.52
N LEU A 19 -53.20 17.00 -53.06
CA LEU A 19 -53.10 16.23 -51.82
C LEU A 19 -51.88 15.28 -51.96
N LEU A 20 -50.77 15.65 -51.36
CA LEU A 20 -49.72 14.73 -50.99
C LEU A 20 -49.74 14.57 -49.48
N PRO A 21 -49.75 13.36 -48.94
CA PRO A 21 -49.74 13.17 -47.52
C PRO A 21 -48.41 13.69 -46.98
N LEU A 22 -48.46 14.71 -46.12
CA LEU A 22 -47.38 15.07 -45.22
C LEU A 22 -47.04 13.86 -44.37
N ARG A 23 -45.97 13.14 -44.76
CA ARG A 23 -45.28 12.24 -43.86
C ARG A 23 -44.81 13.08 -42.68
N SER A 24 -45.43 12.86 -41.54
CA SER A 24 -44.87 13.27 -40.26
C SER A 24 -43.41 12.83 -40.20
N PRO A 25 -42.46 13.66 -39.80
CA PRO A 25 -41.14 13.17 -39.45
C PRO A 25 -41.34 12.08 -38.43
N GLY A 26 -41.05 10.83 -38.79
CA GLY A 26 -41.08 9.73 -37.88
C GLY A 26 -40.21 10.11 -36.67
N GLN A 27 -40.78 10.05 -35.49
CA GLN A 27 -39.99 10.07 -34.28
C GLN A 27 -38.93 8.98 -34.45
N ALA A 28 -37.67 9.39 -34.52
CA ALA A 28 -36.59 8.46 -34.44
C ALA A 28 -36.81 7.66 -33.12
N GLN A 29 -37.09 6.38 -33.25
CA GLN A 29 -37.09 5.51 -32.06
C GLN A 29 -35.74 5.72 -31.41
N PRO A 30 -35.69 5.97 -30.09
CA PRO A 30 -34.44 6.08 -29.40
C PRO A 30 -33.67 4.77 -29.65
N GLY A 31 -32.47 4.87 -30.21
CA GLY A 31 -31.62 3.73 -30.43
C GLY A 31 -31.41 3.02 -29.08
N THR A 32 -31.22 1.73 -29.08
CA THR A 32 -30.90 0.96 -27.88
C THR A 32 -29.45 0.50 -27.95
N ILE A 33 -28.79 0.47 -26.80
CA ILE A 33 -27.46 -0.13 -26.62
C ILE A 33 -27.69 -1.52 -26.04
N SER A 34 -27.13 -2.54 -26.68
CA SER A 34 -27.14 -3.93 -26.20
C SER A 34 -25.76 -4.35 -25.73
N GLY A 35 -25.69 -5.30 -24.82
CA GLY A 35 -24.45 -5.87 -24.31
C GLY A 35 -24.66 -7.19 -23.63
N THR A 36 -23.57 -7.78 -23.15
CA THR A 36 -23.57 -8.99 -22.33
C THR A 36 -22.75 -8.77 -21.07
N ILE A 37 -23.24 -9.34 -19.97
CA ILE A 37 -22.55 -9.33 -18.68
C ILE A 37 -22.17 -10.76 -18.34
N VAL A 38 -20.87 -10.96 -18.11
CA VAL A 38 -20.30 -12.27 -17.76
C VAL A 38 -19.44 -12.15 -16.49
N ASP A 39 -19.20 -13.26 -15.81
CA ASP A 39 -18.24 -13.35 -14.71
C ASP A 39 -16.82 -13.66 -15.21
N ALA A 40 -15.86 -13.74 -14.28
CA ALA A 40 -14.46 -14.05 -14.57
C ALA A 40 -14.24 -15.43 -15.24
N LEU A 41 -15.20 -16.32 -15.15
CA LEU A 41 -15.20 -17.63 -15.83
C LEU A 41 -15.91 -17.58 -17.19
N ASN A 42 -16.23 -16.36 -17.67
CA ASN A 42 -17.00 -16.10 -18.89
C ASN A 42 -18.41 -16.74 -18.87
N GLN A 43 -18.97 -16.92 -17.66
CA GLN A 43 -20.34 -17.39 -17.52
C GLN A 43 -21.33 -16.23 -17.47
N PRO A 44 -22.53 -16.35 -18.08
CA PRO A 44 -23.49 -15.26 -18.12
C PRO A 44 -24.02 -14.93 -16.71
N VAL A 45 -24.04 -13.64 -16.37
CA VAL A 45 -24.62 -13.16 -15.10
C VAL A 45 -26.06 -12.73 -15.34
N ALA A 46 -27.00 -13.58 -14.92
CA ALA A 46 -28.43 -13.32 -15.01
C ALA A 46 -28.92 -12.41 -13.85
N GLY A 47 -29.92 -11.55 -14.13
CA GLY A 47 -30.53 -10.70 -13.10
C GLY A 47 -29.69 -9.53 -12.62
N ALA A 48 -28.56 -9.21 -13.26
CA ALA A 48 -27.80 -8.02 -12.98
C ALA A 48 -28.61 -6.77 -13.35
N GLN A 49 -28.73 -5.80 -12.42
CA GLN A 49 -29.45 -4.56 -12.63
C GLN A 49 -28.53 -3.53 -13.27
N ILE A 50 -28.98 -2.92 -14.34
CA ILE A 50 -28.32 -1.79 -14.97
C ILE A 50 -28.98 -0.51 -14.47
N VAL A 51 -28.24 0.31 -13.74
CA VAL A 51 -28.74 1.49 -13.02
C VAL A 51 -28.16 2.75 -13.65
N GLY A 52 -29.02 3.68 -13.99
CA GLY A 52 -28.63 4.99 -14.52
C GLY A 52 -27.98 5.88 -13.45
N ASN A 53 -27.37 6.99 -13.87
CA ASN A 53 -26.76 7.98 -12.98
C ASN A 53 -27.76 8.60 -11.97
N ASP A 54 -29.05 8.60 -12.30
CA ASP A 54 -30.15 9.03 -11.44
C ASP A 54 -30.60 7.95 -10.44
N GLY A 55 -30.03 6.75 -10.51
CA GLY A 55 -30.35 5.57 -9.70
C GLY A 55 -31.62 4.84 -10.11
N GLN A 56 -32.16 5.14 -11.28
CA GLN A 56 -33.26 4.39 -11.84
C GLN A 56 -32.74 3.09 -12.45
N VAL A 57 -33.44 1.96 -12.22
CA VAL A 57 -33.12 0.70 -12.89
C VAL A 57 -33.60 0.79 -14.34
N LEU A 58 -32.65 0.76 -15.26
CA LEU A 58 -32.86 0.88 -16.71
C LEU A 58 -33.16 -0.46 -17.38
N GLY A 59 -32.72 -1.56 -16.76
CA GLY A 59 -32.91 -2.91 -17.23
C GLY A 59 -32.26 -3.95 -16.33
N THR A 60 -32.53 -5.21 -16.64
CA THR A 60 -31.87 -6.36 -15.97
C THR A 60 -31.38 -7.32 -17.04
N THR A 61 -30.28 -8.04 -16.76
CA THR A 61 -29.77 -9.05 -17.68
C THR A 61 -30.70 -10.27 -17.76
N ALA A 62 -30.84 -10.81 -18.95
CA ALA A 62 -31.50 -12.08 -19.22
C ALA A 62 -30.66 -13.28 -18.72
N ALA A 63 -31.20 -14.51 -18.86
CA ALA A 63 -30.51 -15.73 -18.42
C ALA A 63 -29.17 -15.99 -19.13
N ASP A 64 -29.00 -15.47 -20.35
CA ASP A 64 -27.77 -15.53 -21.13
C ASP A 64 -26.80 -14.34 -20.87
N GLY A 65 -27.09 -13.54 -19.84
CA GLY A 65 -26.30 -12.34 -19.49
C GLY A 65 -26.54 -11.15 -20.42
N SER A 66 -27.41 -11.25 -21.41
CA SER A 66 -27.69 -10.15 -22.35
C SER A 66 -28.54 -9.05 -21.70
N PHE A 67 -28.31 -7.80 -22.11
CA PHE A 67 -29.09 -6.64 -21.70
C PHE A 67 -29.31 -5.66 -22.83
N THR A 68 -30.31 -4.81 -22.67
CA THR A 68 -30.60 -3.69 -23.59
C THR A 68 -31.04 -2.49 -22.79
N VAL A 69 -30.45 -1.32 -23.05
CA VAL A 69 -30.76 -0.05 -22.41
C VAL A 69 -30.98 1.07 -23.44
N PRO A 70 -31.70 2.16 -23.13
CA PRO A 70 -31.86 3.27 -24.06
C PRO A 70 -30.54 3.91 -24.47
N ALA A 71 -30.40 4.27 -25.76
CA ALA A 71 -29.25 5.01 -26.25
C ALA A 71 -29.25 6.46 -25.68
N GLY A 72 -28.07 7.04 -25.58
CA GLY A 72 -27.90 8.40 -25.02
C GLY A 72 -27.42 8.41 -23.57
N LEU A 73 -27.22 7.24 -22.98
CA LEU A 73 -26.58 7.08 -21.67
C LEU A 73 -25.08 6.92 -21.87
N HIS A 74 -24.30 7.80 -21.28
CA HIS A 74 -22.84 7.68 -21.35
C HIS A 74 -22.27 6.75 -20.27
N ARG A 75 -23.00 6.52 -19.20
CA ARG A 75 -22.49 5.77 -18.05
C ARG A 75 -23.63 5.09 -17.29
N VAL A 76 -23.43 3.84 -16.89
CA VAL A 76 -24.36 3.07 -16.06
C VAL A 76 -23.60 2.34 -14.97
N GLN A 77 -24.27 2.08 -13.86
CA GLN A 77 -23.77 1.20 -12.82
C GLN A 77 -24.45 -0.15 -12.92
N ILE A 78 -23.68 -1.22 -12.88
CA ILE A 78 -24.19 -2.58 -12.87
C ILE A 78 -24.13 -3.10 -11.44
N LEU A 79 -25.28 -3.55 -10.96
CA LEU A 79 -25.46 -4.13 -9.64
C LEU A 79 -25.92 -5.58 -9.80
N ALA A 80 -25.11 -6.51 -9.39
CA ALA A 80 -25.49 -7.93 -9.37
C ALA A 80 -25.25 -8.51 -7.97
N THR A 81 -26.13 -9.42 -7.57
CA THR A 81 -25.95 -10.16 -6.31
C THR A 81 -24.65 -10.96 -6.39
N HIS A 82 -23.81 -10.85 -5.37
CA HIS A 82 -22.51 -11.51 -5.26
C HIS A 82 -21.34 -10.88 -6.04
N PHE A 83 -21.57 -9.79 -6.76
CA PHE A 83 -20.53 -9.09 -7.54
C PHE A 83 -20.26 -7.68 -7.02
N GLU A 84 -19.05 -7.15 -7.28
CA GLU A 84 -18.75 -5.74 -7.02
C GLU A 84 -19.56 -4.82 -7.94
N PRO A 85 -20.16 -3.71 -7.43
CA PRO A 85 -20.80 -2.73 -8.27
C PRO A 85 -19.82 -2.18 -9.31
N THR A 86 -20.10 -2.42 -10.56
CA THR A 86 -19.21 -2.03 -11.66
C THR A 86 -19.82 -0.87 -12.43
N THR A 87 -19.05 0.20 -12.65
CA THR A 87 -19.47 1.33 -13.48
C THR A 87 -18.94 1.17 -14.89
N VAL A 88 -19.81 1.23 -15.88
CA VAL A 88 -19.51 0.99 -17.27
C VAL A 88 -19.84 2.23 -18.10
N THR A 89 -18.91 2.63 -18.97
CA THR A 89 -19.15 3.67 -19.97
C THR A 89 -19.72 3.04 -21.24
N LEU A 90 -20.88 3.46 -21.65
CA LEU A 90 -21.57 2.99 -22.84
C LEU A 90 -21.17 3.88 -24.03
N GLU A 91 -20.08 3.57 -24.73
CA GLU A 91 -19.62 4.32 -25.90
C GLU A 91 -19.89 3.53 -27.20
N GLY A 92 -20.81 4.04 -28.01
CA GLY A 92 -21.07 3.56 -29.39
C GLY A 92 -22.14 2.48 -29.54
N PRO A 93 -22.48 2.11 -30.80
CA PRO A 93 -23.56 1.16 -31.14
C PRO A 93 -23.13 -0.32 -31.09
N SER A 94 -21.93 -0.62 -30.61
CA SER A 94 -21.41 -1.99 -30.54
C SER A 94 -21.93 -2.72 -29.30
N PRO A 95 -22.14 -4.06 -29.32
CA PRO A 95 -22.48 -4.78 -28.10
C PRO A 95 -21.39 -4.57 -27.06
N VAL A 96 -21.80 -4.08 -25.86
CA VAL A 96 -20.89 -3.83 -24.74
C VAL A 96 -20.69 -5.14 -23.97
N HIS A 97 -19.46 -5.56 -23.81
CA HIS A 97 -19.11 -6.70 -22.98
C HIS A 97 -18.64 -6.21 -21.60
N VAL A 98 -19.32 -6.66 -20.57
CA VAL A 98 -19.01 -6.29 -19.19
C VAL A 98 -18.58 -7.53 -18.42
N LEU A 99 -17.40 -7.47 -17.82
CA LEU A 99 -16.92 -8.46 -16.89
C LEU A 99 -17.30 -8.00 -15.47
N LEU A 100 -18.09 -8.81 -14.76
CA LEU A 100 -18.36 -8.61 -13.34
C LEU A 100 -17.45 -9.51 -12.51
N GLU A 101 -17.00 -8.94 -11.45
CA GLU A 101 -15.97 -9.51 -10.60
C GLU A 101 -16.53 -9.86 -9.23
N HIS A 102 -16.23 -11.06 -8.72
CA HIS A 102 -16.50 -11.43 -7.33
C HIS A 102 -15.56 -10.64 -6.38
N PRO A 103 -15.95 -10.37 -5.14
CA PRO A 103 -15.19 -9.51 -4.22
C PRO A 103 -13.71 -9.84 -4.00
N LEU A 104 -13.23 -11.03 -4.33
CA LEU A 104 -11.81 -11.40 -4.24
C LEU A 104 -11.21 -11.93 -5.56
N GLU A 105 -12.01 -12.13 -6.61
CA GLU A 105 -11.62 -12.99 -7.72
C GLU A 105 -10.96 -12.28 -8.90
N SER A 106 -11.17 -11.04 -9.03
CA SER A 106 -11.18 -10.45 -10.35
C SER A 106 -10.00 -9.63 -10.69
N VAL A 107 -9.15 -9.38 -9.79
CA VAL A 107 -8.06 -8.48 -10.09
C VAL A 107 -6.88 -9.28 -10.57
N THR A 108 -6.49 -8.99 -11.79
CA THR A 108 -5.19 -9.36 -12.31
C THR A 108 -4.13 -8.88 -11.32
N VAL A 109 -3.42 -9.81 -10.71
CA VAL A 109 -2.36 -9.47 -9.76
C VAL A 109 -1.17 -8.97 -10.56
N THR A 110 -1.01 -7.65 -10.63
CA THR A 110 0.12 -7.00 -11.31
C THR A 110 1.42 -7.15 -10.52
N ALA A 111 1.32 -7.44 -9.23
CA ALA A 111 2.48 -7.70 -8.36
C ALA A 111 3.30 -8.95 -8.76
N TYR A 112 2.88 -9.72 -9.76
CA TYR A 112 3.69 -10.76 -10.41
C TYR A 112 4.42 -10.26 -11.67
N ARG A 113 4.31 -8.97 -12.01
CA ARG A 113 4.79 -8.42 -13.29
C ARG A 113 4.21 -9.12 -14.54
N SER A 114 3.25 -9.99 -14.33
CA SER A 114 2.48 -10.69 -15.36
C SER A 114 1.00 -10.72 -14.98
N PRO A 115 0.08 -10.60 -15.94
CA PRO A 115 -1.35 -10.62 -15.66
C PRO A 115 -1.79 -12.04 -15.28
N LEU A 116 -1.96 -12.30 -14.00
CA LEU A 116 -2.45 -13.57 -13.47
C LEU A 116 -3.68 -13.33 -12.61
N ALA A 117 -4.77 -14.04 -12.86
CA ALA A 117 -5.95 -13.96 -12.00
C ALA A 117 -5.62 -14.38 -10.57
N SER A 118 -6.19 -13.71 -9.57
CA SER A 118 -5.92 -13.98 -8.15
C SER A 118 -6.16 -15.44 -7.78
N GLY A 119 -7.21 -16.09 -8.34
CA GLY A 119 -7.53 -17.50 -8.11
C GLY A 119 -6.51 -18.49 -8.70
N ASP A 120 -5.77 -18.10 -9.72
CA ASP A 120 -4.74 -18.93 -10.38
C ASP A 120 -3.34 -18.68 -9.81
N SER A 121 -3.19 -17.69 -8.94
CA SER A 121 -1.93 -17.36 -8.30
C SER A 121 -1.46 -18.46 -7.34
N PRO A 122 -0.23 -18.99 -7.50
CA PRO A 122 0.31 -19.97 -6.56
C PRO A 122 0.72 -19.36 -5.21
N ALA A 123 0.73 -18.03 -5.07
CA ALA A 123 0.97 -17.36 -3.79
C ALA A 123 -0.31 -16.72 -3.24
N SER A 124 -0.33 -16.51 -1.92
CA SER A 124 -1.42 -15.85 -1.24
C SER A 124 -1.44 -14.35 -1.56
N THR A 125 -2.51 -13.90 -2.21
CA THR A 125 -2.72 -12.51 -2.60
C THR A 125 -3.91 -11.88 -1.90
N ARG A 126 -3.85 -10.57 -1.62
CA ARG A 126 -4.96 -9.76 -1.10
C ARG A 126 -4.98 -8.43 -1.82
N ILE A 127 -6.16 -7.98 -2.23
CA ILE A 127 -6.34 -6.72 -2.94
C ILE A 127 -7.31 -5.85 -2.15
N LEU A 128 -6.92 -4.60 -1.96
CA LEU A 128 -7.72 -3.55 -1.34
C LEU A 128 -8.03 -2.49 -2.39
N THR A 129 -9.27 -2.39 -2.82
CA THR A 129 -9.70 -1.35 -3.76
C THR A 129 -9.71 0.03 -3.13
N ALA A 130 -9.69 1.10 -3.95
CA ALA A 130 -9.83 2.47 -3.46
C ALA A 130 -11.10 2.65 -2.60
N GLN A 131 -12.19 1.96 -2.94
CA GLN A 131 -13.41 2.00 -2.14
C GLN A 131 -13.17 1.43 -0.74
N ARG A 132 -12.54 0.24 -0.63
CA ARG A 132 -12.22 -0.37 0.67
C ARG A 132 -11.30 0.50 1.52
N LEU A 133 -10.30 1.10 0.89
CA LEU A 133 -9.41 2.04 1.56
C LEU A 133 -10.15 3.30 2.06
N ARG A 134 -11.16 3.78 1.33
CA ARG A 134 -12.00 4.90 1.78
C ARG A 134 -12.96 4.54 2.92
N GLU A 135 -13.46 3.31 2.92
CA GLU A 135 -14.38 2.79 3.94
C GLU A 135 -13.69 2.47 5.28
N ALA A 136 -12.36 2.46 5.31
CA ALA A 136 -11.59 2.26 6.54
C ALA A 136 -11.55 3.53 7.42
N ALA A 137 -11.60 3.34 8.74
CA ALA A 137 -11.60 4.43 9.72
C ALA A 137 -10.26 5.17 9.79
N GLY A 138 -9.14 4.48 9.54
CA GLY A 138 -7.79 5.05 9.57
C GLY A 138 -7.58 6.20 8.58
N ILE A 139 -6.62 7.08 8.88
CA ILE A 139 -6.26 8.21 8.01
C ILE A 139 -5.13 7.80 7.07
N SER A 140 -3.99 7.40 7.61
CA SER A 140 -2.81 7.01 6.85
C SER A 140 -2.97 5.66 6.16
N LEU A 141 -2.15 5.40 5.16
CA LEU A 141 -2.23 4.14 4.40
C LEU A 141 -1.90 2.92 5.26
N ASP A 142 -0.89 3.02 6.13
CA ASP A 142 -0.53 1.94 7.06
C ASP A 142 -1.68 1.56 8.00
N ASP A 143 -2.41 2.52 8.55
CA ASP A 143 -3.57 2.24 9.41
C ASP A 143 -4.66 1.48 8.67
N LYS A 144 -4.88 1.79 7.38
CA LYS A 144 -5.83 1.08 6.52
C LYS A 144 -5.35 -0.33 6.19
N LEU A 145 -4.06 -0.51 5.92
CA LEU A 145 -3.45 -1.81 5.63
C LEU A 145 -3.44 -2.75 6.85
N ARG A 146 -3.53 -2.22 8.08
CA ARG A 146 -3.71 -3.01 9.29
C ARG A 146 -5.00 -3.84 9.32
N GLN A 147 -5.94 -3.62 8.39
CA GLN A 147 -7.10 -4.49 8.17
C GLN A 147 -6.73 -5.79 7.43
N VAL A 148 -5.48 -5.96 7.00
CA VAL A 148 -4.97 -7.21 6.42
C VAL A 148 -4.23 -8.00 7.50
N PRO A 149 -4.69 -9.20 7.90
CA PRO A 149 -3.98 -10.02 8.88
C PRO A 149 -2.57 -10.35 8.39
N GLY A 150 -1.60 -10.21 9.29
CA GLY A 150 -0.19 -10.42 8.98
C GLY A 150 0.52 -9.23 8.35
N PHE A 151 -0.16 -8.11 8.13
CA PHE A 151 0.50 -6.83 7.91
C PHE A 151 0.96 -6.29 9.27
N GLU A 152 2.25 -6.15 9.44
CA GLU A 152 2.89 -5.75 10.68
C GLU A 152 3.89 -4.63 10.43
N LEU A 153 3.81 -3.62 11.28
CA LEU A 153 4.82 -2.57 11.39
C LEU A 153 5.72 -2.87 12.59
N PHE A 154 6.90 -2.33 12.57
CA PHE A 154 7.86 -2.46 13.68
C PHE A 154 7.28 -1.98 15.02
N ARG A 155 6.24 -1.15 15.02
CA ARG A 155 5.55 -0.65 16.21
C ARG A 155 4.03 -0.70 16.05
N ARG A 156 3.32 -0.72 17.17
CA ARG A 156 1.84 -0.71 17.21
C ARG A 156 1.22 0.68 16.97
N THR A 157 2.00 1.75 17.03
CA THR A 157 1.53 3.13 16.79
C THR A 157 1.29 3.37 15.30
N SER A 158 0.38 4.31 14.99
CA SER A 158 0.19 4.84 13.63
C SER A 158 1.42 5.62 13.16
N SER A 159 1.66 5.67 11.86
CA SER A 159 2.68 6.53 11.25
C SER A 159 2.51 8.00 11.63
N LEU A 160 1.30 8.47 11.87
CA LEU A 160 1.02 9.85 12.29
C LEU A 160 1.69 10.29 13.60
N VAL A 161 2.12 9.34 14.44
CA VAL A 161 2.79 9.60 15.72
C VAL A 161 4.06 8.75 15.90
N ALA A 162 4.46 7.99 14.91
CA ALA A 162 5.69 7.23 14.93
C ALA A 162 6.89 8.09 14.52
N ASN A 163 8.09 7.71 14.94
CA ASN A 163 9.29 8.26 14.32
C ASN A 163 9.49 7.58 12.95
N PRO A 164 9.71 8.29 11.85
CA PRO A 164 9.85 7.73 10.50
C PRO A 164 10.86 6.58 10.44
N THR A 165 11.97 6.67 11.17
CA THR A 165 12.98 5.61 11.22
C THR A 165 12.55 4.32 11.93
N THR A 166 11.25 4.18 12.27
CA THR A 166 10.66 2.97 12.86
C THR A 166 9.51 2.40 12.03
N GLU A 167 9.36 2.85 10.77
CA GLU A 167 8.22 2.50 9.93
C GLU A 167 8.51 1.36 8.95
N GLY A 168 9.40 0.45 9.33
CA GLY A 168 9.62 -0.80 8.60
C GLY A 168 8.39 -1.71 8.64
N VAL A 169 8.12 -2.37 7.51
CA VAL A 169 6.97 -3.26 7.32
C VAL A 169 7.38 -4.69 7.08
N SER A 170 6.59 -5.63 7.59
CA SER A 170 6.72 -7.06 7.30
C SER A 170 5.37 -7.73 7.12
N LEU A 171 5.41 -8.90 6.50
CA LEU A 171 4.28 -9.81 6.34
C LEU A 171 4.62 -11.17 6.94
N ARG A 172 3.61 -12.00 7.19
CA ARG A 172 3.77 -13.40 7.63
C ARG A 172 4.48 -13.59 8.97
N GLY A 173 4.45 -12.59 9.86
CA GLY A 173 5.07 -12.72 11.18
C GLY A 173 6.60 -12.76 11.15
N LEU A 174 7.24 -12.24 10.12
CA LEU A 174 8.71 -12.23 10.03
C LEU A 174 9.34 -11.15 10.90
N GLY A 175 8.54 -10.24 11.45
CA GLY A 175 9.01 -9.05 12.14
C GLY A 175 9.74 -8.09 11.21
N SER A 176 9.99 -6.90 11.67
CA SER A 176 10.84 -5.92 11.00
C SER A 176 11.72 -5.22 12.02
N THR A 177 12.67 -4.46 11.55
CA THR A 177 13.39 -3.44 12.33
C THR A 177 12.97 -2.07 11.82
N ALA A 178 13.83 -1.08 11.86
CA ALA A 178 13.63 0.14 11.08
C ALA A 178 13.44 -0.19 9.58
N ALA A 179 14.27 -1.10 9.05
CA ALA A 179 14.21 -1.56 7.67
C ALA A 179 13.09 -2.60 7.45
N SER A 180 12.44 -2.49 6.30
CA SER A 180 11.36 -3.36 5.87
C SER A 180 11.86 -4.74 5.42
N ARG A 181 11.09 -5.79 5.74
CA ARG A 181 11.21 -7.14 5.17
C ARG A 181 10.17 -7.43 4.09
N SER A 182 9.29 -6.49 3.81
CA SER A 182 8.39 -6.51 2.65
C SER A 182 8.61 -5.26 1.83
N LEU A 183 8.69 -5.45 0.52
CA LEU A 183 8.91 -4.36 -0.43
C LEU A 183 7.59 -3.62 -0.67
N VAL A 184 7.61 -2.29 -0.62
CA VAL A 184 6.49 -1.45 -1.04
C VAL A 184 6.87 -0.78 -2.35
N VAL A 185 5.98 -0.87 -3.34
CA VAL A 185 6.19 -0.24 -4.66
C VAL A 185 4.98 0.60 -5.06
N PHE A 186 5.23 1.68 -5.81
CA PHE A 186 4.21 2.49 -6.45
C PHE A 186 4.44 2.48 -7.97
N ASP A 187 3.50 1.90 -8.72
CA ASP A 187 3.64 1.68 -10.18
C ASP A 187 4.97 0.98 -10.53
N GLU A 188 5.30 -0.10 -9.79
CA GLU A 188 6.52 -0.92 -9.88
C GLU A 188 7.83 -0.23 -9.42
N ILE A 189 7.79 1.01 -8.96
CA ILE A 189 8.93 1.76 -8.45
C ILE A 189 9.01 1.60 -6.93
N PRO A 190 10.18 1.24 -6.35
CA PRO A 190 10.34 1.14 -4.91
C PRO A 190 9.99 2.42 -4.18
N MET A 191 9.30 2.29 -3.02
CA MET A 191 8.95 3.39 -2.13
C MET A 191 9.73 3.37 -0.82
N LEU A 192 10.62 2.41 -0.65
CA LEU A 192 11.45 2.36 0.54
C LEU A 192 12.39 3.56 0.55
N ASP A 193 12.64 4.08 1.74
CA ASP A 193 13.65 5.08 2.00
C ASP A 193 15.04 4.58 1.57
N ALA A 194 15.77 5.39 0.81
CA ALA A 194 17.05 4.99 0.24
C ALA A 194 18.13 4.75 1.31
N PHE A 195 18.11 5.49 2.42
CA PHE A 195 19.06 5.36 3.52
C PHE A 195 18.71 4.22 4.48
N GLY A 196 17.42 4.12 4.85
CA GLY A 196 16.99 3.29 5.97
C GLY A 196 16.11 2.10 5.63
N GLY A 197 15.49 2.08 4.46
CA GLY A 197 14.60 1.01 4.04
C GLY A 197 13.26 0.98 4.79
N TRP A 198 12.87 2.07 5.46
CA TRP A 198 11.51 2.26 5.99
C TRP A 198 10.56 2.80 4.93
N VAL A 199 9.29 3.03 5.27
CA VAL A 199 8.28 3.55 4.34
C VAL A 199 7.74 4.87 4.88
N HIS A 200 7.75 5.91 4.07
CA HIS A 200 7.07 7.17 4.39
C HIS A 200 5.59 7.05 3.99
N TRP A 201 4.75 6.58 4.93
CA TRP A 201 3.34 6.28 4.67
C TRP A 201 2.49 7.51 4.30
N GLU A 202 2.97 8.70 4.64
CA GLU A 202 2.39 10.00 4.28
C GLU A 202 2.83 10.51 2.90
N GLU A 203 3.63 9.77 2.14
CA GLU A 203 4.16 10.22 0.85
C GLU A 203 3.09 10.32 -0.25
N LEU A 204 2.11 9.41 -0.24
CA LEU A 204 1.11 9.35 -1.28
C LEU A 204 -0.24 9.93 -0.85
N PRO A 205 -0.75 10.97 -1.55
CA PRO A 205 -2.11 11.44 -1.35
C PRO A 205 -3.11 10.29 -1.57
N PRO A 206 -4.08 10.05 -0.65
CA PRO A 206 -5.03 8.95 -0.79
C PRO A 206 -5.81 8.92 -2.12
N PRO A 207 -6.17 10.07 -2.75
CA PRO A 207 -6.91 10.04 -4.02
C PRO A 207 -6.14 9.51 -5.22
N VAL A 208 -4.80 9.42 -5.15
CA VAL A 208 -3.99 8.89 -6.25
C VAL A 208 -3.93 7.36 -6.25
N ILE A 209 -4.42 6.71 -5.20
CA ILE A 209 -4.37 5.26 -5.03
C ILE A 209 -5.62 4.63 -5.64
N HIS A 210 -5.45 3.80 -6.66
CA HIS A 210 -6.52 3.00 -7.26
C HIS A 210 -6.77 1.71 -6.45
N SER A 211 -5.72 0.99 -6.12
CA SER A 211 -5.78 -0.22 -5.30
C SER A 211 -4.43 -0.50 -4.65
N VAL A 212 -4.43 -1.37 -3.65
CA VAL A 212 -3.21 -1.93 -3.06
C VAL A 212 -3.29 -3.44 -3.12
N GLU A 213 -2.28 -4.04 -3.73
CA GLU A 213 -2.13 -5.49 -3.86
C GLU A 213 -1.04 -5.97 -2.89
N LEU A 214 -1.36 -6.96 -2.08
CA LEU A 214 -0.41 -7.60 -1.18
C LEU A 214 -0.17 -9.04 -1.66
N VAL A 215 1.07 -9.35 -2.06
CA VAL A 215 1.54 -10.71 -2.31
C VAL A 215 2.36 -11.15 -1.11
N ARG A 216 1.92 -12.21 -0.45
CA ARG A 216 2.57 -12.75 0.74
C ARG A 216 3.55 -13.86 0.37
N GLY A 217 4.62 -14.02 1.16
CA GLY A 217 5.72 -14.94 0.88
C GLY A 217 6.79 -14.30 0.00
N GLY A 218 8.02 -14.81 0.04
CA GLY A 218 9.16 -14.20 -0.64
C GLY A 218 8.93 -14.01 -2.14
N ALA A 219 9.28 -12.83 -2.64
CA ALA A 219 9.12 -12.41 -4.03
C ALA A 219 10.42 -11.80 -4.60
N SER A 220 11.56 -12.15 -4.03
CA SER A 220 12.86 -11.66 -4.50
C SER A 220 13.22 -12.19 -5.90
N ASP A 221 12.59 -13.26 -6.35
CA ASP A 221 12.71 -13.82 -7.69
C ASP A 221 12.32 -12.83 -8.82
N LEU A 222 11.46 -11.85 -8.54
CA LEU A 222 11.07 -10.80 -9.47
C LEU A 222 11.48 -9.39 -9.00
N TYR A 223 11.52 -9.15 -7.68
CA TYR A 223 11.68 -7.83 -7.10
C TYR A 223 13.01 -7.57 -6.41
N GLY A 224 13.83 -8.60 -6.22
CA GLY A 224 15.14 -8.47 -5.58
C GLY A 224 15.06 -8.25 -4.07
N SER A 225 15.90 -7.35 -3.57
CA SER A 225 16.06 -7.10 -2.13
C SER A 225 14.77 -6.62 -1.46
N SER A 226 14.67 -6.89 -0.15
CA SER A 226 13.57 -6.47 0.74
C SER A 226 12.22 -7.15 0.51
N ALA A 227 12.09 -8.06 -0.46
CA ALA A 227 10.88 -8.80 -0.74
C ALA A 227 10.82 -10.17 -0.02
N ILE A 228 11.40 -10.29 1.19
CA ILE A 228 11.43 -11.55 1.97
C ILE A 228 10.03 -11.95 2.43
N GLY A 229 9.27 -11.01 2.97
CA GLY A 229 7.89 -11.24 3.47
C GLY A 229 6.84 -11.13 2.36
N GLY A 230 7.21 -10.54 1.23
CA GLY A 230 6.32 -10.29 0.11
C GLY A 230 6.42 -8.88 -0.45
N VAL A 231 5.46 -8.53 -1.30
CA VAL A 231 5.37 -7.22 -1.97
C VAL A 231 4.02 -6.58 -1.68
N ILE A 232 4.04 -5.28 -1.43
CA ILE A 232 2.87 -4.41 -1.30
C ILE A 232 2.93 -3.45 -2.49
N SER A 233 2.09 -3.68 -3.49
CA SER A 233 2.04 -2.90 -4.72
C SER A 233 0.91 -1.88 -4.64
N VAL A 234 1.25 -0.60 -4.64
CA VAL A 234 0.30 0.51 -4.71
C VAL A 234 0.10 0.87 -6.18
N ILE A 235 -1.11 0.66 -6.67
CA ILE A 235 -1.48 0.90 -8.06
C ILE A 235 -2.05 2.32 -8.18
N PRO A 236 -1.50 3.18 -9.06
CA PRO A 236 -2.00 4.53 -9.23
C PRO A 236 -3.32 4.61 -9.99
N VAL A 237 -4.09 5.67 -9.71
CA VAL A 237 -5.19 6.10 -10.57
C VAL A 237 -4.63 6.55 -11.92
N ARG A 238 -5.19 6.05 -13.00
CA ARG A 238 -4.91 6.51 -14.36
C ARG A 238 -6.08 7.35 -14.88
N PRO A 239 -5.85 8.59 -15.31
CA PRO A 239 -6.93 9.45 -15.76
C PRO A 239 -7.56 8.93 -17.07
N THR A 240 -8.78 8.43 -16.99
CA THR A 240 -9.58 8.04 -18.18
C THR A 240 -10.54 9.13 -18.60
N ALA A 241 -10.89 10.05 -17.69
CA ALA A 241 -11.79 11.19 -17.88
C ALA A 241 -11.32 12.39 -17.06
N ASN A 242 -11.91 13.56 -17.32
CA ASN A 242 -11.71 14.74 -16.48
C ASN A 242 -12.36 14.50 -15.14
N ARG A 243 -11.59 14.73 -14.07
CA ARG A 243 -12.04 14.47 -12.71
C ARG A 243 -11.48 15.51 -11.76
N PHE A 244 -12.30 15.90 -10.79
CA PHE A 244 -11.90 16.74 -9.67
C PHE A 244 -12.45 16.16 -8.37
N GLN A 245 -11.60 16.04 -7.36
CA GLN A 245 -12.00 15.62 -6.02
C GLN A 245 -11.34 16.52 -4.98
N LEU A 246 -12.11 17.01 -4.04
CA LEU A 246 -11.64 17.70 -2.85
C LEU A 246 -12.22 17.00 -1.64
N SER A 247 -11.39 16.65 -0.66
CA SER A 247 -11.82 16.07 0.61
C SER A 247 -11.20 16.86 1.76
N THR A 248 -11.99 17.23 2.74
CA THR A 248 -11.54 17.92 3.96
C THR A 248 -12.14 17.25 5.17
N SER A 249 -11.37 17.11 6.23
CA SER A 249 -11.86 16.61 7.52
C SER A 249 -11.14 17.23 8.70
N TYR A 250 -11.84 17.26 9.83
CA TYR A 250 -11.34 17.70 11.13
C TYR A 250 -11.74 16.70 12.21
N GLY A 251 -10.89 16.48 13.19
CA GLY A 251 -11.15 15.50 14.23
C GLY A 251 -10.39 15.69 15.52
N SER A 252 -10.37 14.63 16.31
CA SER A 252 -9.67 14.56 17.59
C SER A 252 -8.20 14.95 17.42
N GLU A 253 -7.57 15.42 18.49
CA GLU A 253 -6.16 15.86 18.51
C GLU A 253 -5.90 16.99 17.50
N ALA A 254 -6.88 17.87 17.28
CA ALA A 254 -6.88 18.92 16.26
C ALA A 254 -6.47 18.41 14.86
N THR A 255 -6.74 17.13 14.57
CA THR A 255 -6.33 16.51 13.31
C THR A 255 -7.08 17.08 12.14
N THR A 256 -6.35 17.61 11.16
CA THR A 256 -6.85 18.04 9.85
C THR A 256 -6.29 17.12 8.76
N ASP A 257 -7.14 16.74 7.81
CA ASP A 257 -6.75 15.96 6.63
C ASP A 257 -7.46 16.53 5.41
N ASN A 258 -6.71 17.20 4.53
CA ASN A 258 -7.21 17.86 3.34
C ASN A 258 -6.52 17.29 2.12
N SER A 259 -7.28 16.75 1.18
CA SER A 259 -6.73 16.15 -0.04
C SER A 259 -7.44 16.64 -1.28
N LEU A 260 -6.65 16.79 -2.34
CA LEU A 260 -7.09 17.26 -3.66
C LEU A 260 -6.64 16.26 -4.72
N LEU A 261 -7.48 16.05 -5.74
CA LEU A 261 -7.15 15.39 -6.99
C LEU A 261 -7.75 16.21 -8.13
N GLY A 262 -6.93 16.60 -9.10
CA GLY A 262 -7.34 17.09 -10.39
C GLY A 262 -6.78 16.17 -11.48
N ALA A 263 -7.63 15.69 -12.39
CA ALA A 263 -7.22 14.91 -13.55
C ALA A 263 -7.86 15.48 -14.80
N LEU A 264 -7.07 15.64 -15.85
CA LEU A 264 -7.51 16.17 -17.13
C LEU A 264 -7.09 15.23 -18.25
N ARG A 265 -7.96 15.04 -19.22
CA ARG A 265 -7.66 14.30 -20.44
C ARG A 265 -7.95 15.15 -21.66
N PHE A 266 -6.98 15.25 -22.54
CA PHE A 266 -7.09 15.95 -23.81
C PHE A 266 -6.51 15.12 -24.95
N GLY A 267 -7.36 14.49 -25.73
CA GLY A 267 -6.97 13.58 -26.79
C GLY A 267 -6.15 12.39 -26.27
N LYS A 268 -4.90 12.30 -26.72
CA LYS A 268 -3.95 11.27 -26.26
C LYS A 268 -3.14 11.67 -25.02
N TRP A 269 -3.31 12.88 -24.53
CA TRP A 269 -2.62 13.38 -23.35
C TRP A 269 -3.53 13.31 -22.12
N SER A 270 -2.96 13.00 -20.99
CA SER A 270 -3.61 13.15 -19.70
C SER A 270 -2.63 13.71 -18.67
N GLY A 271 -3.17 14.37 -17.67
CA GLY A 271 -2.42 14.91 -16.57
C GLY A 271 -3.16 14.73 -15.27
N LEU A 272 -2.43 14.50 -14.20
CA LEU A 272 -2.95 14.33 -12.85
C LEU A 272 -2.12 15.17 -11.89
N VAL A 273 -2.81 15.89 -11.00
CA VAL A 273 -2.21 16.54 -9.84
C VAL A 273 -2.99 16.11 -8.61
N SER A 274 -2.30 15.63 -7.60
CA SER A 274 -2.91 15.30 -6.31
C SER A 274 -2.04 15.82 -5.19
N SER A 275 -2.65 16.27 -4.09
CA SER A 275 -1.94 16.71 -2.89
C SER A 275 -2.72 16.34 -1.64
N GLN A 276 -2.00 16.25 -0.52
CA GLN A 276 -2.59 16.13 0.80
C GLN A 276 -1.84 17.03 1.78
N LEU A 277 -2.60 17.67 2.65
CA LEU A 277 -2.12 18.42 3.81
C LEU A 277 -2.71 17.75 5.04
N ILE A 278 -1.86 17.17 5.86
CA ILE A 278 -2.25 16.53 7.11
C ILE A 278 -1.50 17.16 8.27
N ALA A 279 -2.23 17.47 9.34
CA ALA A 279 -1.66 17.96 10.58
C ALA A 279 -2.43 17.35 11.75
N THR A 280 -1.72 17.01 12.82
CA THR A 280 -2.30 16.56 14.09
C THR A 280 -1.44 17.03 15.24
N ASP A 281 -2.07 17.50 16.32
CA ASP A 281 -1.37 17.75 17.58
C ASP A 281 -1.01 16.45 18.30
N GLY A 282 -1.61 15.34 17.87
CA GLY A 282 -1.35 14.00 18.37
C GLY A 282 -1.61 13.84 19.86
N TYR A 283 -0.91 12.92 20.51
CA TYR A 283 -1.09 12.62 21.93
C TYR A 283 0.23 12.21 22.58
N VAL A 284 0.28 12.26 23.91
CA VAL A 284 1.46 11.85 24.70
C VAL A 284 1.51 10.32 24.72
N LEU A 285 2.51 9.71 24.06
CA LEU A 285 2.67 8.26 24.01
C LEU A 285 3.06 7.67 25.36
N ILE A 286 3.82 8.41 26.18
CA ILE A 286 4.26 7.91 27.51
C ILE A 286 3.04 7.72 28.40
N ALA A 287 2.92 6.51 28.98
CA ALA A 287 1.79 6.18 29.84
C ALA A 287 1.73 7.09 31.08
N PRO A 288 0.54 7.49 31.56
CA PRO A 288 0.39 8.41 32.70
C PRO A 288 1.14 7.96 33.96
N SER A 289 1.31 6.66 34.17
CA SER A 289 2.01 6.08 35.34
C SER A 289 3.53 6.33 35.35
N VAL A 290 4.13 6.66 34.20
CA VAL A 290 5.59 6.88 34.06
C VAL A 290 5.92 8.20 33.39
N ARG A 291 4.89 9.04 33.15
CA ARG A 291 5.01 10.36 32.49
C ARG A 291 5.60 11.40 33.44
N GLY A 292 6.47 12.25 32.89
CA GLY A 292 7.00 13.41 33.58
C GLY A 292 6.64 14.74 32.90
N PRO A 293 7.04 15.88 33.48
CA PRO A 293 6.70 17.22 32.96
C PRO A 293 7.22 17.52 31.56
N ILE A 294 8.28 16.84 31.09
CA ILE A 294 8.84 17.09 29.75
C ILE A 294 8.12 16.31 28.64
N ASP A 295 7.26 15.36 29.00
CA ASP A 295 6.56 14.56 28.01
C ASP A 295 5.48 15.37 27.31
N THR A 296 5.67 15.59 26.04
CA THR A 296 4.76 16.33 25.14
C THR A 296 4.08 15.39 24.15
N PRO A 297 3.04 15.83 23.47
CA PRO A 297 2.45 15.04 22.39
C PRO A 297 3.46 14.74 21.28
N TYR A 298 3.33 13.54 20.71
CA TYR A 298 3.90 13.21 19.40
C TYR A 298 2.96 13.72 18.33
N ASN A 299 3.47 14.43 17.34
CA ASN A 299 2.66 15.02 16.29
C ASN A 299 3.29 14.88 14.91
N VAL A 300 2.53 15.24 13.88
CA VAL A 300 3.03 15.37 12.52
C VAL A 300 2.33 16.52 11.79
N HIS A 301 3.12 17.24 11.02
CA HIS A 301 2.66 18.17 9.99
C HIS A 301 3.30 17.71 8.68
N ALA A 302 2.49 17.14 7.78
CA ALA A 302 2.95 16.60 6.50
C ALA A 302 2.21 17.25 5.32
N GLN A 303 2.96 17.54 4.28
CA GLN A 303 2.48 18.03 2.99
C GLN A 303 3.06 17.14 1.92
N ASN A 304 2.21 16.53 1.14
CA ASN A 304 2.63 15.71 0.03
C ASN A 304 1.97 16.13 -1.28
N GLY A 305 2.55 15.71 -2.39
CA GLY A 305 1.99 15.97 -3.70
C GLY A 305 2.55 15.02 -4.75
N VAL A 306 1.71 14.68 -5.71
CA VAL A 306 2.06 13.88 -6.89
C VAL A 306 1.55 14.59 -8.12
N THR A 307 2.40 14.72 -9.14
CA THR A 307 2.04 15.21 -10.47
C THR A 307 2.48 14.18 -11.49
N GLU A 308 1.59 13.82 -12.41
CA GLU A 308 1.88 12.90 -13.50
C GLU A 308 1.36 13.47 -14.83
N PHE A 309 2.15 13.31 -15.88
CA PHE A 309 1.78 13.61 -17.27
C PHE A 309 1.96 12.35 -18.10
N ASP A 310 0.91 11.98 -18.81
CA ASP A 310 0.88 10.79 -19.65
C ASP A 310 0.59 11.16 -21.10
N ARG A 311 1.14 10.37 -21.99
CA ARG A 311 0.75 10.35 -23.41
C ARG A 311 0.45 8.92 -23.84
N GLY A 312 -0.79 8.70 -24.25
CA GLY A 312 -1.20 7.45 -24.87
C GLY A 312 -0.51 7.24 -26.22
N LEU A 313 0.04 6.06 -26.43
CA LEU A 313 0.65 5.60 -27.67
C LEU A 313 -0.36 4.74 -28.44
N SER A 314 0.03 4.29 -29.65
CA SER A 314 -0.70 3.23 -30.34
C SER A 314 -0.59 1.90 -29.59
N HIS A 315 -1.55 1.01 -29.77
CA HIS A 315 -1.59 -0.33 -29.14
C HIS A 315 -1.61 -0.28 -27.60
N GLU A 316 -2.46 0.60 -27.04
CA GLU A 316 -2.67 0.75 -25.58
C GLU A 316 -1.41 1.11 -24.77
N GLY A 317 -0.33 1.47 -25.46
CA GLY A 317 0.90 1.90 -24.83
C GLY A 317 0.80 3.30 -24.24
N ARG A 318 1.69 3.63 -23.31
CA ARG A 318 1.85 4.98 -22.76
C ARG A 318 3.31 5.31 -22.49
N ILE A 319 3.61 6.60 -22.46
CA ILE A 319 4.79 7.16 -21.80
C ILE A 319 4.32 8.13 -20.73
N PHE A 320 5.05 8.21 -19.63
CA PHE A 320 4.72 9.14 -18.56
C PHE A 320 5.94 9.77 -17.92
N LEU A 321 5.70 10.91 -17.28
CA LEU A 321 6.62 11.59 -16.35
C LEU A 321 5.86 11.86 -15.06
N ARG A 322 6.48 11.55 -13.91
CA ARG A 322 5.92 11.75 -12.59
C ARG A 322 6.92 12.44 -11.68
N GLY A 323 6.42 13.39 -10.89
CA GLY A 323 7.13 13.97 -9.76
C GLY A 323 6.31 13.84 -8.50
N SER A 324 6.95 13.58 -7.36
CA SER A 324 6.31 13.64 -6.05
C SER A 324 7.18 14.36 -5.03
N VAL A 325 6.53 14.91 -4.02
CA VAL A 325 7.18 15.63 -2.91
C VAL A 325 6.55 15.22 -1.59
N LEU A 326 7.38 15.13 -0.55
CA LEU A 326 6.95 15.05 0.84
C LEU A 326 7.76 16.06 1.66
N ASN A 327 7.03 16.92 2.38
CA ASN A 327 7.59 17.78 3.42
C ASN A 327 6.91 17.42 4.73
N GLU A 328 7.71 17.01 5.71
CA GLU A 328 7.21 16.53 6.98
C GLU A 328 8.03 17.08 8.13
N ASP A 329 7.36 17.54 9.20
CA ASP A 329 7.94 17.97 10.45
C ASP A 329 7.22 17.28 11.61
N ARG A 330 7.98 16.79 12.62
CA ARG A 330 7.46 16.03 13.75
C ARG A 330 8.09 16.45 15.07
N HIS A 331 7.27 16.41 16.14
CA HIS A 331 7.74 16.36 17.51
C HIS A 331 7.66 14.92 18.02
N ASN A 332 8.73 14.46 18.63
CA ASN A 332 8.89 13.07 19.09
C ASN A 332 8.74 12.96 20.62
N GLY A 333 7.78 13.66 21.19
CA GLY A 333 7.33 13.50 22.57
C GLY A 333 8.15 14.23 23.64
N THR A 334 9.12 15.05 23.26
CA THR A 334 9.81 15.98 24.16
C THR A 334 10.18 17.26 23.42
N PRO A 335 10.44 18.39 24.11
CA PRO A 335 10.76 19.66 23.46
C PRO A 335 11.99 19.65 22.54
N ILE A 336 13.01 18.83 22.86
CA ILE A 336 14.23 18.75 22.06
C ILE A 336 14.14 17.72 20.94
N GLN A 337 13.42 16.61 21.14
CA GLN A 337 13.36 15.54 20.14
C GLN A 337 12.39 15.88 19.01
N ILE A 338 12.93 16.38 17.92
CA ILE A 338 12.20 16.72 16.69
C ILE A 338 12.88 16.06 15.49
N ASN A 339 12.14 15.85 14.41
CA ASN A 339 12.70 15.48 13.12
C ASN A 339 11.97 16.16 11.97
N SER A 340 12.62 16.16 10.82
CA SER A 340 12.05 16.63 9.57
C SER A 340 12.52 15.77 8.40
N THR A 341 11.61 15.52 7.45
CA THR A 341 11.88 14.84 6.19
C THR A 341 11.52 15.77 5.03
N ARG A 342 12.41 15.88 4.05
CA ARG A 342 12.19 16.57 2.78
C ARG A 342 12.58 15.60 1.67
N LEU A 343 11.57 15.03 0.99
CA LEU A 343 11.77 14.01 -0.03
C LEU A 343 11.19 14.50 -1.35
N TRP A 344 11.97 14.37 -2.41
CA TRP A 344 11.57 14.59 -3.80
C TRP A 344 11.83 13.33 -4.59
N ARG A 345 10.80 12.80 -5.28
CA ARG A 345 10.96 11.69 -6.19
C ARG A 345 10.59 12.11 -7.60
N TYR A 346 11.26 11.53 -8.57
CA TYR A 346 10.97 11.71 -9.97
C TYR A 346 11.03 10.37 -10.69
N ALA A 347 10.16 10.20 -11.66
CA ALA A 347 10.09 8.99 -12.44
C ALA A 347 9.66 9.28 -13.87
N GLY A 348 10.13 8.48 -14.80
CA GLY A 348 9.65 8.41 -16.15
C GLY A 348 9.54 6.97 -16.60
N GLY A 349 8.58 6.67 -17.44
CA GLY A 349 8.41 5.30 -17.87
C GLY A 349 7.66 5.17 -19.19
N ALA A 350 7.71 3.96 -19.71
CA ALA A 350 6.98 3.55 -20.90
C ALA A 350 6.39 2.17 -20.70
N ASP A 351 5.13 2.02 -21.08
CA ASP A 351 4.45 0.75 -21.28
C ASP A 351 4.15 0.66 -22.77
N TRP A 352 4.77 -0.26 -23.49
CA TRP A 352 4.57 -0.38 -24.92
C TRP A 352 4.55 -1.84 -25.35
N ARG A 353 3.38 -2.29 -25.80
CA ARG A 353 3.15 -3.71 -26.09
C ARG A 353 3.56 -4.57 -24.90
N ASN A 354 4.61 -5.37 -25.08
CA ASN A 354 5.10 -6.34 -24.11
C ASN A 354 6.26 -5.80 -23.25
N LEU A 355 6.68 -4.54 -23.45
CA LEU A 355 7.83 -3.93 -22.78
C LEU A 355 7.35 -2.90 -21.76
N VAL A 356 7.85 -3.00 -20.54
CA VAL A 356 7.69 -2.03 -19.47
C VAL A 356 9.06 -1.51 -19.06
N VAL A 357 9.22 -0.19 -18.96
CA VAL A 357 10.46 0.45 -18.52
C VAL A 357 10.13 1.54 -17.51
N ARG A 358 10.90 1.60 -16.43
CA ARG A 358 10.84 2.66 -15.42
C ARG A 358 12.24 3.19 -15.17
N LEU A 359 12.37 4.50 -15.19
CA LEU A 359 13.55 5.25 -14.75
C LEU A 359 13.10 6.12 -13.59
N TYR A 360 13.83 6.10 -12.49
CA TYR A 360 13.42 6.80 -11.28
C TYR A 360 14.61 7.26 -10.46
N GLY A 361 14.33 8.18 -9.57
CA GLY A 361 15.28 8.59 -8.58
C GLY A 361 14.64 9.43 -7.50
N ASP A 362 15.39 9.65 -6.41
CA ASP A 362 14.96 10.51 -5.33
C ASP A 362 16.13 11.32 -4.76
N THR A 363 15.75 12.30 -3.95
CA THR A 363 16.65 13.05 -3.08
C THR A 363 15.93 13.29 -1.78
N GLU A 364 16.55 12.89 -0.69
CA GLU A 364 16.06 13.03 0.66
C GLU A 364 17.00 13.87 1.52
N HIS A 365 16.40 14.68 2.37
CA HIS A 365 17.06 15.35 3.50
C HIS A 365 16.28 15.03 4.77
N TYR A 366 16.79 14.08 5.52
CA TYR A 366 16.31 13.78 6.86
C TYR A 366 17.16 14.50 7.91
N SER A 367 16.55 15.04 8.95
CA SER A 367 17.28 15.57 10.11
C SER A 367 16.55 15.22 11.40
N GLN A 368 17.32 14.98 12.47
CA GLN A 368 16.77 14.62 13.77
C GLN A 368 17.66 15.17 14.89
N THR A 369 17.04 15.66 15.96
CA THR A 369 17.71 15.99 17.22
C THR A 369 17.52 14.87 18.23
N PHE A 370 18.54 14.65 19.05
CA PHE A 370 18.59 13.59 20.06
C PHE A 370 18.91 14.18 21.43
N SER A 371 18.27 13.68 22.45
CA SER A 371 18.48 14.12 23.84
C SER A 371 18.61 12.94 24.80
N THR A 372 19.23 13.18 25.94
CA THR A 372 19.16 12.31 27.10
C THR A 372 18.14 12.86 28.08
N ILE A 373 17.22 12.01 28.51
CA ILE A 373 16.13 12.33 29.44
C ILE A 373 16.51 11.83 30.84
N ASN A 374 16.36 12.66 31.86
CA ASN A 374 16.62 12.25 33.25
C ASN A 374 15.55 11.27 33.77
N ALA A 375 15.88 10.51 34.82
CA ALA A 375 15.03 9.45 35.37
C ALA A 375 13.64 9.93 35.80
N ALA A 376 13.53 11.13 36.35
CA ALA A 376 12.27 11.74 36.79
C ALA A 376 11.49 12.35 35.63
N ARG A 377 12.01 12.34 34.39
CA ARG A 377 11.42 12.96 33.20
C ARG A 377 11.02 14.41 33.43
N THR A 378 11.88 15.15 34.15
CA THR A 378 11.71 16.59 34.44
C THR A 378 12.59 17.48 33.60
N GLY A 379 13.56 16.91 32.87
CA GLY A 379 14.48 17.64 32.02
C GLY A 379 15.19 16.74 31.03
N GLU A 380 15.66 17.34 29.96
CA GLU A 380 16.43 16.70 28.91
C GLU A 380 17.64 17.54 28.51
N THR A 381 18.64 16.92 27.93
CA THR A 381 19.86 17.58 27.46
C THR A 381 20.13 17.11 26.04
N LEU A 382 20.33 18.08 25.10
CA LEU A 382 20.69 17.78 23.71
C LEU A 382 22.05 17.05 23.70
N THR A 383 22.07 15.91 23.00
CA THR A 383 23.28 15.09 22.88
C THR A 383 23.85 15.08 21.47
N ARG A 384 22.95 15.16 20.46
CA ARG A 384 23.35 15.03 19.06
C ARG A 384 22.32 15.68 18.13
N ILE A 385 22.80 16.21 17.00
CA ILE A 385 21.97 16.57 15.84
C ILE A 385 22.49 15.73 14.66
N GLY A 386 21.63 14.92 14.07
CA GLY A 386 21.89 14.14 12.87
C GLY A 386 21.27 14.79 11.64
N LYS A 387 21.96 14.70 10.50
CA LYS A 387 21.47 15.05 9.17
C LYS A 387 21.87 13.94 8.21
N ASP A 388 20.87 13.30 7.64
CA ASP A 388 21.04 12.11 6.81
C ASP A 388 20.57 12.41 5.36
N PRO A 389 21.38 13.12 4.54
CA PRO A 389 21.06 13.27 3.12
C PRO A 389 21.27 11.93 2.40
N ALA A 390 20.30 11.56 1.57
CA ALA A 390 20.35 10.39 0.73
C ALA A 390 19.79 10.67 -0.67
N GLY A 391 20.14 9.83 -1.62
CA GLY A 391 19.56 9.87 -2.94
C GLY A 391 19.76 8.56 -3.66
N GLU A 392 18.78 8.21 -4.49
CA GLU A 392 18.77 7.01 -5.29
C GLU A 392 18.60 7.35 -6.77
N LEU A 393 19.26 6.59 -7.63
CA LEU A 393 18.98 6.52 -9.06
C LEU A 393 18.75 5.06 -9.43
N GLY A 394 17.65 4.78 -10.12
CA GLY A 394 17.29 3.43 -10.50
C GLY A 394 16.68 3.34 -11.90
N ALA A 395 16.80 2.15 -12.45
CA ALA A 395 16.16 1.74 -13.69
C ALA A 395 15.69 0.30 -13.56
N THR A 396 14.47 0.02 -14.05
CA THR A 396 13.94 -1.33 -14.19
C THR A 396 13.27 -1.48 -15.53
N GLY A 397 13.40 -2.65 -16.12
CA GLY A 397 12.71 -2.99 -17.35
C GLY A 397 12.40 -4.46 -17.41
N HIS A 398 11.23 -4.79 -17.96
CA HIS A 398 10.88 -6.17 -18.22
C HIS A 398 10.09 -6.29 -19.52
N TRP A 399 10.23 -7.45 -20.11
CA TRP A 399 9.54 -7.84 -21.33
C TRP A 399 8.79 -9.13 -21.06
N HIS A 400 7.54 -9.19 -21.50
CA HIS A 400 6.72 -10.37 -21.39
C HIS A 400 6.20 -10.78 -22.77
N GLN A 401 6.21 -12.06 -23.08
CA GLN A 401 5.80 -12.61 -24.35
C GLN A 401 4.83 -13.77 -24.16
N PRO A 402 3.55 -13.61 -24.51
CA PRO A 402 2.66 -14.75 -24.63
C PRO A 402 3.03 -15.58 -25.88
N ILE A 403 3.07 -16.90 -25.71
CA ILE A 403 3.34 -17.87 -26.75
C ILE A 403 2.14 -18.82 -26.82
N GLY A 404 1.34 -18.69 -27.86
CA GLY A 404 0.05 -19.37 -27.94
C GLY A 404 -0.90 -18.91 -26.81
N THR A 405 -1.74 -19.83 -26.32
CA THR A 405 -2.77 -19.53 -25.31
C THR A 405 -2.37 -19.93 -23.88
N HIS A 406 -1.24 -20.65 -23.72
CA HIS A 406 -0.92 -21.30 -22.45
C HIS A 406 0.46 -20.96 -21.89
N LEU A 407 1.33 -20.28 -22.64
CA LEU A 407 2.68 -19.99 -22.19
C LEU A 407 2.93 -18.50 -22.19
N LEU A 408 3.43 -17.97 -21.06
CA LEU A 408 3.95 -16.62 -20.93
C LEU A 408 5.39 -16.67 -20.48
N LEU A 409 6.26 -16.00 -21.21
CA LEU A 409 7.65 -15.77 -20.80
C LEU A 409 7.81 -14.34 -20.33
N LEU A 410 8.55 -14.15 -19.24
CA LEU A 410 8.95 -12.85 -18.73
C LEU A 410 10.47 -12.85 -18.53
N ALA A 411 11.11 -11.75 -18.89
CA ALA A 411 12.52 -11.50 -18.62
C ALA A 411 12.72 -10.02 -18.29
N GLY A 412 13.59 -9.74 -17.34
CA GLY A 412 13.83 -8.37 -16.92
C GLY A 412 15.15 -8.16 -16.23
N ALA A 413 15.49 -6.89 -16.04
CA ALA A 413 16.66 -6.43 -15.32
C ALA A 413 16.37 -5.13 -14.60
N ASP A 414 17.11 -4.89 -13.52
CA ASP A 414 17.10 -3.61 -12.81
C ASP A 414 18.46 -3.30 -12.21
N VAL A 415 18.65 -2.03 -11.95
CA VAL A 415 19.81 -1.49 -11.24
C VAL A 415 19.37 -0.28 -10.43
N HIS A 416 19.91 -0.15 -9.22
CA HIS A 416 19.80 1.07 -8.44
C HIS A 416 21.12 1.38 -7.71
N ASP A 417 21.44 2.66 -7.57
CA ASP A 417 22.64 3.19 -6.94
C ASP A 417 22.20 4.21 -5.90
N VAL A 418 22.51 3.93 -4.63
CA VAL A 418 22.22 4.78 -3.48
C VAL A 418 23.49 5.48 -3.05
N ARG A 419 23.40 6.76 -2.75
CA ARG A 419 24.43 7.55 -2.09
C ARG A 419 23.85 8.17 -0.84
N ALA A 420 24.49 7.92 0.29
CA ALA A 420 24.00 8.39 1.57
C ALA A 420 25.12 8.89 2.46
N ALA A 421 24.74 9.75 3.39
CA ALA A 421 25.64 10.22 4.44
C ALA A 421 24.87 10.35 5.77
N ASP A 422 25.59 10.22 6.88
CA ASP A 422 25.16 10.54 8.24
C ASP A 422 26.12 11.57 8.81
N TYR A 423 25.65 12.80 8.96
CA TYR A 423 26.41 13.93 9.52
C TYR A 423 25.92 14.25 10.92
N GLU A 424 26.68 13.84 11.92
CA GLU A 424 26.34 14.06 13.31
C GLU A 424 27.14 15.18 13.94
N THR A 425 26.46 16.12 14.60
CA THR A 425 27.06 17.11 15.51
C THR A 425 26.82 16.66 16.95
N LEU A 426 27.90 16.50 17.73
CA LEU A 426 27.87 15.94 19.09
C LEU A 426 27.91 17.05 20.15
N PHE A 427 27.18 16.90 21.27
CA PHE A 427 27.02 17.81 22.40
C PHE A 427 27.11 17.03 23.72
N PRO A 428 27.33 17.73 24.87
CA PRO A 428 27.85 19.08 25.14
C PRO A 428 29.37 19.10 25.38
N SER A 429 30.00 17.99 25.78
CA SER A 429 31.40 17.97 26.27
C SER A 429 32.44 17.70 25.18
N SER A 430 32.04 17.15 24.08
CA SER A 430 32.89 16.91 22.92
C SER A 430 32.28 17.57 21.70
N LYS A 431 32.21 18.90 21.66
CA LYS A 431 31.84 19.60 20.42
C LYS A 431 32.65 19.00 19.28
N GLY A 432 32.03 18.16 18.49
CA GLY A 432 32.70 17.40 17.46
C GLY A 432 31.70 16.88 16.43
N TYR A 433 32.25 16.32 15.40
CA TYR A 433 31.49 15.74 14.29
C TYR A 433 31.80 14.25 14.18
N LEU A 434 30.79 13.47 13.88
CA LEU A 434 30.92 12.09 13.40
C LEU A 434 30.22 12.05 12.06
N ASN A 435 30.96 11.93 10.98
CA ASN A 435 30.43 11.95 9.62
C ASN A 435 30.75 10.63 8.95
N THR A 436 29.73 9.99 8.41
CA THR A 436 29.87 8.77 7.64
C THR A 436 29.28 8.97 6.26
N THR A 437 29.97 8.54 5.21
CA THR A 437 29.47 8.55 3.83
C THR A 437 29.59 7.15 3.27
N ALA A 438 28.66 6.73 2.43
CA ALA A 438 28.71 5.41 1.80
C ALA A 438 27.91 5.38 0.49
N ARG A 439 28.15 4.33 -0.30
CA ARG A 439 27.43 4.01 -1.52
C ARG A 439 27.01 2.55 -1.53
N GLN A 440 25.78 2.32 -1.99
CA GLN A 440 25.24 1.00 -2.21
C GLN A 440 24.78 0.86 -3.65
N ARG A 441 25.10 -0.25 -4.29
CA ARG A 441 24.60 -0.59 -5.62
C ARG A 441 24.01 -1.98 -5.61
N GLN A 442 22.86 -2.13 -6.22
CA GLN A 442 22.23 -3.41 -6.49
C GLN A 442 21.90 -3.50 -7.97
N SER A 443 22.14 -4.66 -8.57
CA SER A 443 21.77 -4.96 -9.95
C SER A 443 21.31 -6.38 -10.05
N GLY A 444 20.24 -6.63 -10.82
CA GLY A 444 19.65 -7.93 -10.94
C GLY A 444 19.15 -8.23 -12.35
N VAL A 445 19.18 -9.50 -12.69
CA VAL A 445 18.53 -10.04 -13.89
C VAL A 445 17.64 -11.20 -13.48
N TYR A 446 16.45 -11.29 -14.08
CA TYR A 446 15.43 -12.26 -13.70
C TYR A 446 14.62 -12.75 -14.89
N GLY A 447 13.98 -13.89 -14.72
CA GLY A 447 13.06 -14.45 -15.69
C GLY A 447 12.00 -15.32 -15.04
N GLU A 448 10.86 -15.43 -15.70
CA GLU A 448 9.75 -16.30 -15.30
C GLU A 448 9.17 -17.01 -16.53
N VAL A 449 8.77 -18.25 -16.32
CA VAL A 449 7.95 -19.05 -17.22
C VAL A 449 6.64 -19.34 -16.51
N LEU A 450 5.54 -18.90 -17.09
CA LEU A 450 4.20 -19.20 -16.65
C LEU A 450 3.52 -20.08 -17.70
N PHE A 451 3.10 -21.29 -17.31
CA PHE A 451 2.44 -22.25 -18.18
C PHE A 451 1.07 -22.61 -17.60
N THR A 452 0.00 -22.31 -18.34
CA THR A 452 -1.40 -22.40 -17.89
C THR A 452 -2.25 -23.34 -18.77
N PRO A 453 -1.95 -24.66 -18.79
CA PRO A 453 -2.75 -25.60 -19.54
C PRO A 453 -4.04 -25.95 -18.79
N THR A 454 -5.19 -25.62 -19.39
CA THR A 454 -6.55 -25.96 -18.93
C THR A 454 -6.79 -25.67 -17.43
N ALA A 455 -6.65 -26.67 -16.57
CA ALA A 455 -6.93 -26.58 -15.13
C ALA A 455 -5.66 -26.41 -14.26
N TRP A 456 -4.51 -26.23 -14.87
CA TRP A 456 -3.24 -26.09 -14.17
C TRP A 456 -2.57 -24.75 -14.44
N THR A 457 -1.89 -24.23 -13.45
CA THR A 457 -0.96 -23.11 -13.57
C THR A 457 0.39 -23.54 -12.99
N PHE A 458 1.43 -23.50 -13.78
CA PHE A 458 2.80 -23.74 -13.35
C PHE A 458 3.59 -22.44 -13.50
N SER A 459 4.29 -22.04 -12.46
CA SER A 459 5.26 -20.93 -12.53
C SER A 459 6.64 -21.39 -12.11
N ALA A 460 7.64 -20.93 -12.84
CA ALA A 460 9.04 -21.09 -12.47
C ALA A 460 9.78 -19.80 -12.77
N SER A 461 10.38 -19.21 -11.76
CA SER A 461 11.14 -17.95 -11.87
C SER A 461 12.48 -18.05 -11.16
N GLY A 462 13.36 -17.16 -11.52
CA GLY A 462 14.67 -17.07 -10.88
C GLY A 462 15.33 -15.75 -11.16
N ARG A 463 16.12 -15.30 -10.19
CA ARG A 463 16.83 -14.02 -10.23
C ARG A 463 18.23 -14.16 -9.68
N VAL A 464 19.16 -13.50 -10.32
CA VAL A 464 20.54 -13.31 -9.82
C VAL A 464 20.74 -11.83 -9.54
N ASP A 465 21.09 -11.50 -8.29
CA ASP A 465 21.43 -10.15 -7.87
C ASP A 465 22.91 -10.07 -7.48
N HIS A 466 23.51 -8.94 -7.80
CA HIS A 466 24.79 -8.50 -7.25
C HIS A 466 24.56 -7.25 -6.40
N PHE A 467 24.99 -7.32 -5.16
CA PHE A 467 24.89 -6.26 -4.16
C PHE A 467 26.26 -5.85 -3.68
N SER A 468 26.53 -4.55 -3.63
CA SER A 468 27.81 -3.95 -3.24
C SER A 468 27.58 -2.77 -2.31
N ASN A 469 28.24 -2.76 -1.15
CA ASN A 469 28.51 -1.56 -0.35
C ASN A 469 29.96 -1.16 -0.50
N PHE A 470 30.22 0.08 -0.87
CA PHE A 470 31.55 0.57 -1.20
C PHE A 470 31.70 2.07 -0.92
N ASP A 471 32.93 2.57 -1.01
CA ASP A 471 33.27 3.98 -0.74
C ASP A 471 32.82 4.45 0.67
N ALA A 472 32.69 3.51 1.62
CA ALA A 472 32.28 3.82 2.96
C ALA A 472 33.44 4.39 3.77
N SER A 473 33.31 5.64 4.24
CA SER A 473 34.32 6.32 5.04
C SER A 473 33.70 6.99 6.24
N GLN A 474 34.44 7.04 7.34
CA GLN A 474 34.02 7.68 8.58
C GLN A 474 35.09 8.63 9.08
N TYR A 475 34.67 9.86 9.40
CA TYR A 475 35.47 10.88 10.06
C TYR A 475 34.88 11.25 11.42
N LYS A 476 35.72 11.24 12.44
CA LYS A 476 35.38 11.73 13.77
C LYS A 476 36.36 12.84 14.15
N THR A 477 35.90 13.94 14.75
CA THR A 477 36.74 15.04 15.18
C THR A 477 37.91 14.55 16.01
N GLY A 478 39.12 14.99 15.65
CA GLY A 478 40.37 14.63 16.29
C GLY A 478 40.96 13.28 15.86
N THR A 479 40.40 12.62 14.87
CA THR A 479 40.93 11.38 14.29
C THR A 479 41.11 11.50 12.79
N ALA A 480 42.00 10.71 12.20
CA ALA A 480 42.08 10.60 10.75
C ALA A 480 40.81 9.88 10.19
N PRO A 481 40.35 10.24 8.98
CA PRO A 481 39.30 9.48 8.31
C PRO A 481 39.69 8.02 8.16
N ARG A 482 38.75 7.11 8.41
CA ARG A 482 38.97 5.67 8.22
C ARG A 482 38.03 5.12 7.16
N GLN A 483 38.51 4.20 6.37
CA GLN A 483 37.68 3.41 5.48
C GLN A 483 36.95 2.33 6.29
N LEU A 484 35.68 2.12 5.96
CA LEU A 484 34.86 1.07 6.54
C LEU A 484 34.84 -0.16 5.63
N PRO A 485 34.48 -1.35 6.16
CA PRO A 485 34.46 -2.57 5.37
C PRO A 485 33.58 -2.47 4.11
N GLN A 486 34.08 -3.00 3.00
CA GLN A 486 33.29 -3.19 1.78
C GLN A 486 32.64 -4.57 1.79
N ILE A 487 31.40 -4.63 1.30
CA ILE A 487 30.64 -5.88 1.21
C ILE A 487 30.20 -6.08 -0.24
N ASN A 488 30.54 -7.22 -0.80
CA ASN A 488 30.11 -7.65 -2.14
C ASN A 488 29.47 -9.03 -2.02
N GLN A 489 28.25 -9.17 -2.49
CA GLN A 489 27.53 -10.45 -2.45
C GLN A 489 26.77 -10.67 -3.75
N THR A 490 26.83 -11.89 -4.25
CA THR A 490 25.96 -12.37 -5.34
C THR A 490 25.02 -13.41 -4.78
N VAL A 491 23.74 -13.27 -5.09
CA VAL A 491 22.69 -14.14 -4.57
C VAL A 491 21.83 -14.68 -5.71
N PHE A 492 21.29 -15.90 -5.51
CA PHE A 492 20.35 -16.52 -6.43
C PHE A 492 19.06 -16.84 -5.69
N ASP A 493 17.94 -16.36 -6.22
CA ASP A 493 16.60 -16.46 -5.63
C ASP A 493 15.63 -17.11 -6.64
N PRO A 494 15.48 -18.44 -6.59
CA PRO A 494 14.52 -19.18 -7.39
C PRO A 494 13.14 -19.21 -6.70
N ARG A 495 12.09 -19.33 -7.51
CA ARG A 495 10.75 -19.66 -7.08
C ARG A 495 10.11 -20.67 -8.03
N ILE A 496 9.32 -21.57 -7.48
CA ILE A 496 8.43 -22.47 -8.22
C ILE A 496 7.05 -22.42 -7.62
N GLY A 497 6.03 -22.54 -8.46
CA GLY A 497 4.64 -22.53 -8.03
C GLY A 497 3.76 -23.41 -8.90
N ILE A 498 2.73 -23.93 -8.30
CA ILE A 498 1.74 -24.75 -8.96
C ILE A 498 0.35 -24.43 -8.40
N THR A 499 -0.62 -24.27 -9.28
CA THR A 499 -2.03 -24.21 -8.92
C THR A 499 -2.80 -25.21 -9.76
N ARG A 500 -3.72 -25.92 -9.15
CA ARG A 500 -4.66 -26.81 -9.85
C ARG A 500 -6.10 -26.41 -9.52
N ARG A 501 -6.87 -26.09 -10.52
CA ARG A 501 -8.30 -25.89 -10.43
C ARG A 501 -8.99 -27.27 -10.43
N LEU A 502 -9.52 -27.68 -9.27
CA LEU A 502 -10.16 -28.99 -9.09
C LEU A 502 -11.59 -28.97 -9.63
N THR A 503 -12.28 -27.85 -9.41
CA THR A 503 -13.62 -27.56 -9.93
C THR A 503 -13.67 -26.09 -10.34
N THR A 504 -14.78 -25.62 -10.88
CA THR A 504 -15.01 -24.19 -11.12
C THR A 504 -14.96 -23.35 -9.82
N ALA A 505 -15.23 -23.98 -8.68
CA ALA A 505 -15.32 -23.33 -7.37
C ALA A 505 -14.12 -23.60 -6.45
N LEU A 506 -13.21 -24.51 -6.81
CA LEU A 506 -12.15 -24.95 -5.89
C LEU A 506 -10.81 -25.09 -6.60
N ALA A 507 -9.79 -24.42 -6.09
CA ALA A 507 -8.42 -24.57 -6.51
C ALA A 507 -7.50 -24.87 -5.32
N VAL A 508 -6.41 -25.59 -5.56
CA VAL A 508 -5.34 -25.84 -4.61
C VAL A 508 -4.03 -25.34 -5.19
N SER A 509 -3.18 -24.76 -4.34
CA SER A 509 -1.92 -24.19 -4.78
C SER A 509 -0.78 -24.55 -3.82
N ALA A 510 0.43 -24.55 -4.35
CA ALA A 510 1.66 -24.65 -3.58
C ALA A 510 2.76 -23.83 -4.24
N SER A 511 3.66 -23.23 -3.43
CA SER A 511 4.85 -22.58 -3.94
C SER A 511 6.03 -22.73 -2.98
N ALA A 512 7.25 -22.68 -3.51
CA ALA A 512 8.49 -22.64 -2.74
C ALA A 512 9.43 -21.59 -3.33
N PHE A 513 10.18 -20.91 -2.45
CA PHE A 513 10.99 -19.77 -2.85
C PHE A 513 12.27 -19.62 -2.01
N ARG A 514 13.24 -18.91 -2.56
CA ARG A 514 14.27 -18.20 -1.83
C ARG A 514 14.11 -16.69 -2.00
N ALA A 515 14.57 -15.94 -1.01
CA ALA A 515 14.54 -14.49 -1.02
C ALA A 515 15.67 -13.90 -0.19
N TYR A 516 16.01 -12.64 -0.41
CA TYR A 516 17.05 -11.97 0.36
C TYR A 516 16.70 -10.52 0.69
N ARG A 517 17.43 -9.97 1.67
CA ARG A 517 17.46 -8.55 1.97
C ARG A 517 18.89 -8.10 2.24
N ALA A 518 19.34 -7.12 1.51
CA ALA A 518 20.60 -6.44 1.77
C ALA A 518 20.48 -5.58 3.05
N PRO A 519 21.55 -5.43 3.86
CA PRO A 519 21.56 -4.45 4.94
C PRO A 519 21.49 -3.03 4.36
N THR A 520 20.77 -2.14 5.06
CA THR A 520 20.63 -0.74 4.66
C THR A 520 21.80 0.10 5.18
N GLU A 521 22.01 1.28 4.58
CA GLU A 521 23.02 2.23 5.04
C GLU A 521 22.82 2.65 6.51
N ASN A 522 21.56 2.81 6.92
CA ASN A 522 21.19 3.06 8.32
C ASN A 522 21.62 1.91 9.26
N GLU A 523 21.46 0.65 8.84
CA GLU A 523 21.85 -0.50 9.67
C GLU A 523 23.35 -0.64 9.78
N LEU A 524 24.08 -0.29 8.73
CA LEU A 524 25.53 -0.42 8.66
C LEU A 524 26.25 0.72 9.39
N TYR A 525 25.73 1.95 9.33
CA TYR A 525 26.58 3.12 9.64
C TYR A 525 25.97 4.13 10.63
N ARG A 526 24.64 4.19 10.81
CA ARG A 526 23.99 5.20 11.66
C ARG A 526 23.66 4.70 13.04
N THR A 527 24.00 5.46 14.06
CA THR A 527 23.47 5.26 15.40
C THR A 527 22.05 5.79 15.48
N GLY A 528 21.06 4.88 15.55
CA GLY A 528 19.65 5.23 15.72
C GLY A 528 19.31 5.54 17.18
N GLN A 529 18.34 6.43 17.40
CA GLN A 529 17.76 6.66 18.72
C GLN A 529 16.28 7.02 18.58
N VAL A 530 15.45 6.38 19.40
CA VAL A 530 14.02 6.69 19.53
C VAL A 530 13.70 6.80 21.02
N GLY A 531 13.30 8.00 21.44
CA GLY A 531 13.20 8.29 22.87
C GLY A 531 14.53 8.06 23.57
N SER A 532 14.54 7.19 24.57
CA SER A 532 15.77 6.81 25.33
C SER A 532 16.34 5.45 24.91
N GLN A 533 15.93 4.90 23.77
CA GLN A 533 16.48 3.67 23.21
C GLN A 533 17.49 4.00 22.11
N THR A 534 18.74 3.60 22.29
CA THR A 534 19.83 3.80 21.32
C THR A 534 20.20 2.47 20.67
N THR A 535 20.33 2.47 19.35
CA THR A 535 20.72 1.28 18.55
C THR A 535 22.01 1.59 17.79
N LEU A 536 23.07 0.85 18.08
CA LEU A 536 24.37 0.98 17.46
C LEU A 536 24.39 0.33 16.07
N PRO A 537 25.09 0.90 15.08
CA PRO A 537 25.30 0.31 13.77
C PRO A 537 26.31 -0.84 13.79
N ASN A 538 26.31 -1.63 12.72
CA ASN A 538 27.33 -2.65 12.51
C ASN A 538 27.75 -2.74 11.03
N PRO A 539 28.95 -2.25 10.66
CA PRO A 539 29.40 -2.24 9.27
C PRO A 539 29.75 -3.62 8.71
N ASN A 540 29.66 -4.69 9.50
CA ASN A 540 29.95 -6.08 9.09
C ASN A 540 28.70 -6.91 8.82
N LEU A 541 27.51 -6.31 8.76
CA LEU A 541 26.28 -7.03 8.50
C LEU A 541 26.26 -7.64 7.11
N LEU A 542 25.82 -8.90 7.06
CA LEU A 542 25.61 -9.66 5.82
C LEU A 542 24.12 -9.68 5.48
N SER A 543 23.78 -9.95 4.21
CA SER A 543 22.40 -10.05 3.77
C SER A 543 21.65 -11.16 4.50
N GLU A 544 20.36 -10.90 4.80
CA GLU A 544 19.41 -11.91 5.24
C GLU A 544 19.08 -12.86 4.08
N ARG A 545 18.94 -14.16 4.36
CA ARG A 545 18.60 -15.18 3.37
C ARG A 545 17.40 -15.98 3.85
N ALA A 546 16.28 -15.85 3.13
CA ALA A 546 15.07 -16.60 3.42
C ALA A 546 14.94 -17.82 2.51
N THR A 547 14.34 -18.86 3.05
CA THR A 547 13.80 -20.01 2.31
C THR A 547 12.43 -20.30 2.86
N GLY A 548 11.45 -20.46 1.99
CA GLY A 548 10.08 -20.68 2.44
C GLY A 548 9.26 -21.48 1.44
N TRP A 549 8.12 -21.96 1.90
CA TRP A 549 7.09 -22.57 1.09
C TRP A 549 5.71 -22.29 1.67
N GLU A 550 4.71 -22.38 0.82
CA GLU A 550 3.32 -22.31 1.22
C GLU A 550 2.47 -23.27 0.41
N ALA A 551 1.37 -23.71 1.01
CA ALA A 551 0.33 -24.49 0.34
C ALA A 551 -1.04 -23.94 0.74
N GLY A 552 -1.95 -23.85 -0.20
CA GLY A 552 -3.22 -23.18 0.01
C GLY A 552 -4.38 -23.78 -0.75
N VAL A 553 -5.57 -23.37 -0.33
CA VAL A 553 -6.86 -23.68 -0.95
C VAL A 553 -7.56 -22.36 -1.23
N HIS A 554 -8.08 -22.22 -2.43
CA HIS A 554 -8.95 -21.12 -2.84
C HIS A 554 -10.33 -21.69 -3.19
N ALA A 555 -11.38 -21.11 -2.61
CA ALA A 555 -12.75 -21.53 -2.86
C ALA A 555 -13.61 -20.32 -3.23
N ASP A 556 -14.22 -20.40 -4.40
CA ASP A 556 -15.24 -19.47 -4.87
C ASP A 556 -16.59 -20.10 -4.72
N LEU A 557 -17.48 -19.45 -3.98
CA LEU A 557 -18.82 -19.95 -3.64
C LEU A 557 -19.87 -18.98 -4.22
N PRO A 558 -20.12 -19.02 -5.55
CA PRO A 558 -20.98 -18.04 -6.22
C PRO A 558 -22.41 -18.03 -5.67
N SER A 559 -22.93 -19.19 -5.23
CA SER A 559 -24.27 -19.31 -4.68
C SER A 559 -24.54 -18.45 -3.44
N ILE A 560 -23.50 -18.10 -2.71
CA ILE A 560 -23.55 -17.24 -1.51
C ILE A 560 -22.69 -15.99 -1.65
N GLY A 561 -22.16 -15.70 -2.86
CA GLY A 561 -21.31 -14.55 -3.15
C GLY A 561 -20.10 -14.46 -2.26
N SER A 562 -19.41 -15.57 -2.06
CA SER A 562 -18.33 -15.65 -1.10
C SER A 562 -17.07 -16.26 -1.72
N THR A 563 -15.92 -15.72 -1.32
CA THR A 563 -14.62 -16.29 -1.63
C THR A 563 -13.85 -16.53 -0.33
N VAL A 564 -13.13 -17.63 -0.26
CA VAL A 564 -12.31 -18.02 0.89
C VAL A 564 -10.97 -18.49 0.39
N ARG A 565 -9.91 -17.96 0.98
CA ARG A 565 -8.54 -18.44 0.77
C ARG A 565 -7.94 -18.84 2.10
N ALA A 566 -7.43 -20.06 2.20
CA ALA A 566 -6.69 -20.54 3.35
C ALA A 566 -5.32 -21.01 2.89
N SER A 567 -4.26 -20.69 3.63
CA SER A 567 -2.91 -21.18 3.33
C SER A 567 -2.14 -21.50 4.61
N TYR A 568 -1.36 -22.56 4.56
CA TYR A 568 -0.28 -22.84 5.51
C TYR A 568 1.02 -22.32 4.91
N PHE A 569 1.87 -21.71 5.74
CA PHE A 569 3.18 -21.20 5.33
C PHE A 569 4.27 -21.58 6.33
N TRP A 570 5.47 -21.70 5.80
CA TRP A 570 6.70 -21.85 6.55
C TRP A 570 7.80 -21.02 5.90
N THR A 571 8.51 -20.21 6.68
CA THR A 571 9.63 -19.38 6.22
C THR A 571 10.71 -19.37 7.27
N GLN A 572 11.93 -19.66 6.86
CA GLN A 572 13.14 -19.62 7.65
C GLN A 572 14.05 -18.51 7.13
N ILE A 573 14.56 -17.64 8.00
CA ILE A 573 15.54 -16.61 7.65
C ILE A 573 16.86 -16.96 8.34
N ASN A 574 17.90 -17.12 7.55
CA ASN A 574 19.27 -17.25 8.02
C ASN A 574 19.91 -15.86 8.08
N ARG A 575 20.67 -15.60 9.14
CA ARG A 575 21.33 -14.31 9.40
C ARG A 575 20.36 -13.12 9.44
N PRO A 576 19.18 -13.25 10.09
CA PRO A 576 18.30 -12.10 10.22
C PRO A 576 19.01 -10.95 10.91
N ILE A 577 18.88 -9.73 10.36
CA ILE A 577 19.40 -8.51 11.00
C ILE A 577 18.40 -8.10 12.06
N THR A 578 18.85 -7.95 13.29
CA THR A 578 18.02 -7.53 14.42
C THR A 578 18.83 -6.64 15.36
N ALA A 579 18.12 -5.91 16.21
CA ALA A 579 18.74 -5.12 17.28
C ALA A 579 18.77 -5.97 18.56
N LEU A 580 19.97 -6.42 18.96
CA LEU A 580 20.18 -7.15 20.20
C LEU A 580 20.33 -6.20 21.38
N THR A 581 19.69 -6.49 22.49
CA THR A 581 19.79 -5.71 23.72
C THR A 581 21.13 -5.98 24.40
N LEU A 582 21.98 -4.96 24.47
CA LEU A 582 23.25 -4.99 25.24
C LEU A 582 23.01 -4.66 26.70
N SER A 583 22.19 -3.65 26.96
CA SER A 583 21.84 -3.25 28.35
C SER A 583 20.48 -2.54 28.36
N THR A 584 19.75 -2.69 29.47
CA THR A 584 18.53 -1.95 29.74
C THR A 584 18.54 -1.48 31.18
N THR A 585 18.29 -0.20 31.38
CA THR A 585 18.09 0.46 32.68
C THR A 585 16.64 0.93 32.79
N ALA A 586 16.24 1.49 33.91
CA ALA A 586 14.92 2.08 34.07
C ALA A 586 14.65 3.26 33.12
N THR A 587 15.68 3.88 32.57
CA THR A 587 15.60 5.14 31.80
C THR A 587 16.14 5.04 30.38
N SER A 588 16.88 3.99 30.05
CA SER A 588 17.50 3.84 28.73
C SER A 588 17.72 2.38 28.35
N SER A 589 17.77 2.14 27.05
CA SER A 589 18.17 0.86 26.48
C SER A 589 19.23 1.07 25.41
N LEU A 590 20.27 0.24 25.43
CA LEU A 590 21.32 0.19 24.43
C LEU A 590 21.22 -1.11 23.67
N LEU A 591 21.11 -1.03 22.36
CA LEU A 591 21.04 -2.15 21.45
C LEU A 591 22.16 -2.07 20.43
N MET A 592 22.46 -3.18 19.75
CA MET A 592 23.38 -3.23 18.62
C MET A 592 22.79 -4.09 17.52
N ARG A 593 22.94 -3.66 16.26
CA ARG A 593 22.49 -4.42 15.10
C ARG A 593 23.44 -5.57 14.83
N GLU A 594 22.88 -6.79 14.73
CA GLU A 594 23.65 -8.00 14.46
C GLU A 594 22.90 -8.98 13.56
N ASN A 595 23.64 -9.82 12.85
CA ASN A 595 23.07 -11.00 12.21
C ASN A 595 22.86 -12.09 13.25
N LEU A 596 21.62 -12.34 13.67
CA LEU A 596 21.29 -13.55 14.42
C LEU A 596 21.58 -14.82 13.62
N GLY A 597 21.61 -15.97 14.28
CA GLY A 597 21.82 -17.25 13.60
C GLY A 597 20.67 -17.59 12.64
N GLN A 598 19.45 -17.76 13.18
CA GLN A 598 18.29 -18.17 12.39
C GLN A 598 16.98 -17.84 13.12
N ILE A 599 15.98 -17.42 12.36
CA ILE A 599 14.59 -17.31 12.82
C ILE A 599 13.68 -18.14 11.90
N GLU A 600 12.56 -18.58 12.41
CA GLU A 600 11.53 -19.31 11.68
C GLU A 600 10.16 -18.70 12.00
N SER A 601 9.32 -18.56 10.96
CA SER A 601 7.90 -18.23 11.09
C SER A 601 7.09 -19.28 10.32
N ARG A 602 6.11 -19.88 11.00
CA ARG A 602 5.20 -20.85 10.41
C ARG A 602 3.78 -20.63 10.93
N GLY A 603 2.81 -20.93 10.09
CA GLY A 603 1.45 -20.68 10.52
C GLY A 603 0.41 -20.88 9.43
N VAL A 604 -0.77 -20.38 9.73
CA VAL A 604 -1.91 -20.41 8.81
C VAL A 604 -2.43 -19.00 8.59
N SER A 605 -2.90 -18.71 7.39
CA SER A 605 -3.66 -17.51 7.08
C SER A 605 -4.98 -17.87 6.40
N LEU A 606 -6.02 -17.14 6.77
CA LEU A 606 -7.36 -17.23 6.22
C LEU A 606 -7.78 -15.84 5.78
N ASP A 607 -8.22 -15.70 4.55
CA ASP A 607 -8.89 -14.51 4.04
C ASP A 607 -10.26 -14.90 3.54
N PHE A 608 -11.24 -14.06 3.79
CA PHE A 608 -12.58 -14.24 3.26
C PHE A 608 -13.19 -12.92 2.82
N ALA A 609 -14.01 -12.95 1.79
CA ALA A 609 -14.90 -11.88 1.40
C ALA A 609 -16.24 -12.47 0.98
N SER A 610 -17.30 -11.74 1.26
CA SER A 610 -18.65 -12.16 0.95
C SER A 610 -19.53 -10.95 0.65
N ARG A 611 -20.40 -11.12 -0.32
CA ARG A 611 -21.48 -10.19 -0.63
C ARG A 611 -22.80 -10.96 -0.73
N PRO A 612 -23.37 -11.38 0.42
CA PRO A 612 -24.57 -12.22 0.43
C PRO A 612 -25.78 -11.53 -0.20
N VAL A 613 -25.82 -10.20 -0.14
CA VAL A 613 -26.81 -9.35 -0.80
C VAL A 613 -26.15 -8.06 -1.30
N SER A 614 -26.69 -7.40 -2.29
CA SER A 614 -26.08 -6.24 -2.96
C SER A 614 -25.72 -5.06 -2.04
N TRP A 615 -26.36 -4.95 -0.87
CA TRP A 615 -26.19 -3.86 0.09
C TRP A 615 -25.36 -4.22 1.32
N VAL A 616 -24.87 -5.48 1.43
CA VAL A 616 -24.01 -5.94 2.53
C VAL A 616 -22.73 -6.52 1.95
N SER A 617 -21.60 -6.06 2.42
CA SER A 617 -20.32 -6.71 2.17
C SER A 617 -19.63 -7.05 3.48
N LEU A 618 -19.01 -8.20 3.53
CA LEU A 618 -18.32 -8.76 4.67
C LEU A 618 -16.92 -9.19 4.23
N GLU A 619 -15.89 -8.68 4.86
CA GLU A 619 -14.52 -9.09 4.61
C GLU A 619 -13.78 -9.28 5.91
N GLY A 620 -12.72 -10.07 5.85
CA GLY A 620 -11.85 -10.25 6.98
C GLY A 620 -10.82 -11.32 6.76
N GLY A 621 -10.15 -11.64 7.83
CA GLY A 621 -9.19 -12.73 7.82
C GLY A 621 -8.60 -12.99 9.20
N TYR A 622 -7.84 -14.06 9.24
CA TYR A 622 -7.13 -14.51 10.44
C TYR A 622 -5.73 -14.96 10.05
N GLN A 623 -4.75 -14.67 10.89
CA GLN A 623 -3.42 -15.23 10.80
C GLN A 623 -2.99 -15.76 12.18
N TYR A 624 -2.51 -16.99 12.18
CA TYR A 624 -1.66 -17.53 13.22
C TYR A 624 -0.23 -17.61 12.69
N ALA A 625 0.76 -17.04 13.42
CA ALA A 625 2.17 -17.08 13.07
C ALA A 625 2.99 -17.42 14.31
N ASP A 626 3.60 -18.60 14.32
CA ASP A 626 4.59 -18.99 15.32
C ASP A 626 5.98 -18.58 14.84
N ALA A 627 6.42 -17.39 15.30
CA ALA A 627 7.66 -16.75 14.87
C ALA A 627 8.68 -16.78 16.01
N THR A 628 9.76 -17.54 15.86
CA THR A 628 10.74 -17.80 16.94
C THR A 628 12.17 -17.79 16.43
N VAL A 629 13.10 -17.51 17.35
CA VAL A 629 14.55 -17.72 17.14
C VAL A 629 14.84 -19.22 17.22
N THR A 630 15.39 -19.81 16.17
CA THR A 630 15.69 -21.25 16.11
C THR A 630 17.18 -21.57 16.29
N LYS A 631 18.08 -20.62 15.97
CA LYS A 631 19.51 -20.76 16.21
C LYS A 631 20.13 -19.41 16.57
N ASN A 632 20.96 -19.41 17.61
CA ASN A 632 21.87 -18.31 17.95
C ASN A 632 23.05 -18.86 18.75
N SER A 633 24.21 -18.92 18.14
CA SER A 633 25.43 -19.44 18.79
C SER A 633 26.07 -18.43 19.73
N GLN A 634 25.89 -17.14 19.52
CA GLN A 634 26.45 -16.09 20.36
C GLN A 634 25.61 -15.87 21.63
N GLN A 635 24.30 -15.99 21.53
CA GLN A 635 23.35 -15.85 22.63
C GLN A 635 22.35 -17.02 22.63
N PRO A 636 22.75 -18.23 23.06
CA PRO A 636 21.90 -19.42 23.03
C PRO A 636 20.62 -19.31 23.86
N ASN A 637 20.60 -18.43 24.85
CA ASN A 637 19.45 -18.11 25.69
C ASN A 637 18.28 -17.44 24.93
N LEU A 638 18.52 -16.91 23.74
CA LEU A 638 17.47 -16.36 22.90
C LEU A 638 16.76 -17.44 22.06
N VAL A 639 17.31 -18.63 21.94
CA VAL A 639 16.68 -19.73 21.18
C VAL A 639 15.36 -20.14 21.84
N GLY A 640 14.29 -20.18 21.04
CA GLY A 640 12.92 -20.42 21.49
C GLY A 640 12.13 -19.15 21.80
N ASN A 641 12.78 -17.99 21.90
CA ASN A 641 12.09 -16.72 22.12
C ASN A 641 11.27 -16.30 20.88
N TRP A 642 10.16 -15.64 21.13
CA TRP A 642 9.36 -15.03 20.08
C TRP A 642 10.09 -13.83 19.48
N ILE A 643 9.86 -13.63 18.21
CA ILE A 643 10.35 -12.41 17.53
C ILE A 643 9.62 -11.20 18.12
N PRO A 644 10.35 -10.14 18.53
CA PRO A 644 9.76 -8.93 19.08
C PRO A 644 8.74 -8.29 18.13
N GLN A 645 7.70 -7.71 18.72
CA GLN A 645 6.63 -6.97 18.03
C GLN A 645 5.81 -7.82 17.04
N VAL A 646 5.89 -9.14 17.09
CA VAL A 646 5.09 -10.08 16.28
C VAL A 646 4.01 -10.73 17.12
N ALA A 647 2.75 -10.51 16.72
CA ALA A 647 1.60 -11.16 17.37
C ALA A 647 1.35 -12.54 16.78
N ARG A 648 1.24 -13.58 17.63
CA ARG A 648 0.92 -14.94 17.17
C ARG A 648 -0.46 -15.05 16.51
N ASN A 649 -1.43 -14.28 16.98
CA ASN A 649 -2.80 -14.33 16.51
C ASN A 649 -3.24 -12.93 16.08
N MET A 650 -3.70 -12.79 14.86
CA MET A 650 -4.29 -11.57 14.33
C MET A 650 -5.59 -11.91 13.62
N ALA A 651 -6.64 -11.15 13.90
CA ALA A 651 -7.91 -11.27 13.19
C ALA A 651 -8.41 -9.88 12.82
N THR A 652 -9.01 -9.78 11.66
CA THR A 652 -9.65 -8.56 11.19
C THR A 652 -11.00 -8.88 10.57
N THR A 653 -11.93 -7.95 10.69
CA THR A 653 -13.22 -8.01 10.02
C THR A 653 -13.66 -6.62 9.62
N GLN A 654 -14.35 -6.52 8.50
CA GLN A 654 -15.02 -5.32 8.04
C GLN A 654 -16.40 -5.72 7.52
N VAL A 655 -17.43 -5.05 8.02
CA VAL A 655 -18.81 -5.21 7.55
C VAL A 655 -19.27 -3.86 7.06
N ALA A 656 -19.67 -3.78 5.79
CA ALA A 656 -20.19 -2.55 5.23
C ALA A 656 -21.64 -2.75 4.75
N PHE A 657 -22.46 -1.76 5.10
CA PHE A 657 -23.86 -1.64 4.70
C PHE A 657 -23.97 -0.43 3.79
N SER A 658 -24.34 -0.64 2.53
CA SER A 658 -24.44 0.42 1.54
C SER A 658 -25.81 0.41 0.89
N ARG A 659 -26.58 1.49 1.12
CA ARG A 659 -27.84 1.73 0.42
C ARG A 659 -27.93 3.21 0.04
N ARG A 660 -28.23 3.50 -1.20
CA ARG A 660 -28.32 4.87 -1.72
C ARG A 660 -29.14 5.82 -0.83
N ARG A 661 -30.28 5.35 -0.30
CA ARG A 661 -31.16 6.18 0.56
C ARG A 661 -30.54 6.49 1.92
N PHE A 662 -29.74 5.60 2.48
CA PHE A 662 -29.22 5.71 3.85
C PHE A 662 -27.72 6.02 3.89
N GLY A 663 -27.03 5.91 2.75
CA GLY A 663 -25.59 6.05 2.68
C GLY A 663 -24.85 4.75 2.97
N LEU A 664 -23.61 4.87 3.40
CA LEU A 664 -22.68 3.79 3.74
C LEU A 664 -22.40 3.81 5.25
N LEU A 665 -22.42 2.64 5.85
CA LEU A 665 -21.87 2.39 7.20
C LEU A 665 -20.91 1.20 7.11
N SER A 666 -19.66 1.41 7.47
CA SER A 666 -18.64 0.36 7.55
C SER A 666 -18.15 0.25 8.99
N VAL A 667 -18.13 -0.96 9.54
CA VAL A 667 -17.67 -1.27 10.89
C VAL A 667 -16.48 -2.22 10.78
N GLN A 668 -15.38 -1.89 11.45
CA GLN A 668 -14.13 -2.66 11.40
C GLN A 668 -13.75 -3.15 12.79
N GLY A 669 -13.43 -4.44 12.89
CA GLY A 669 -12.88 -5.03 14.09
C GLY A 669 -11.45 -5.54 13.84
N ARG A 670 -10.55 -5.30 14.81
CA ARG A 670 -9.20 -5.85 14.78
C ARG A 670 -8.85 -6.44 16.13
N ILE A 671 -8.37 -7.68 16.12
CA ILE A 671 -7.78 -8.37 17.26
C ILE A 671 -6.29 -8.55 16.98
N SER A 672 -5.44 -8.17 17.92
CA SER A 672 -4.03 -8.51 17.96
C SER A 672 -3.71 -9.25 19.24
N GLY A 673 -3.07 -10.40 19.10
CA GLY A 673 -2.65 -11.25 20.22
C GLY A 673 -1.53 -10.63 21.05
N ARG A 674 -1.09 -11.40 22.04
CA ARG A 674 0.10 -11.06 22.85
C ARG A 674 1.34 -11.06 21.97
N GLN A 675 2.31 -10.20 22.31
CA GLN A 675 3.64 -10.14 21.72
C GLN A 675 4.63 -9.63 22.75
N TYR A 676 5.93 -9.74 22.47
CA TYR A 676 6.97 -9.17 23.32
C TYR A 676 7.58 -7.93 22.68
N ASP A 677 8.04 -7.00 23.52
CA ASP A 677 8.69 -5.76 23.07
C ASP A 677 10.21 -5.93 22.89
N ASP A 678 10.81 -6.88 23.60
CA ASP A 678 12.26 -7.13 23.61
C ASP A 678 12.62 -8.54 23.13
N ASP A 679 13.86 -8.71 22.70
CA ASP A 679 14.46 -9.95 22.23
C ASP A 679 14.54 -11.04 23.31
N ALA A 680 14.68 -10.65 24.58
CA ALA A 680 14.73 -11.58 25.73
C ALA A 680 13.35 -12.03 26.22
N ASN A 681 12.25 -11.56 25.59
CA ASN A 681 10.86 -11.85 25.95
C ASN A 681 10.48 -11.53 27.41
N ARG A 682 11.05 -10.46 27.96
CA ARG A 682 10.76 -10.00 29.33
C ARG A 682 9.57 -9.07 29.40
N PHE A 683 9.34 -8.26 28.36
CA PHE A 683 8.34 -7.22 28.32
C PHE A 683 7.14 -7.62 27.45
N LEU A 684 6.18 -8.30 28.09
CA LEU A 684 4.96 -8.74 27.43
C LEU A 684 4.04 -7.55 27.13
N LEU A 685 3.63 -7.38 25.88
CA LEU A 685 2.57 -6.50 25.42
C LEU A 685 1.25 -7.28 25.32
N HIS A 686 0.21 -6.80 26.00
CA HIS A 686 -1.07 -7.50 26.08
C HIS A 686 -1.82 -7.48 24.75
N SER A 687 -2.69 -8.48 24.56
CA SER A 687 -3.64 -8.54 23.45
C SER A 687 -4.67 -7.41 23.55
N TYR A 688 -5.20 -6.99 22.41
CA TYR A 688 -6.25 -5.97 22.36
C TYR A 688 -7.27 -6.26 21.28
N PHE A 689 -8.45 -5.70 21.46
CA PHE A 689 -9.48 -5.54 20.43
C PHE A 689 -9.67 -4.06 20.16
N ARG A 690 -9.67 -3.68 18.88
CA ARG A 690 -9.89 -2.32 18.38
C ARG A 690 -11.09 -2.32 17.45
N LEU A 691 -12.05 -1.42 17.71
CA LEU A 691 -13.22 -1.22 16.88
C LEU A 691 -13.14 0.13 16.20
N GLY A 692 -13.31 0.14 14.89
CA GLY A 692 -13.44 1.34 14.06
C GLY A 692 -14.78 1.38 13.35
N ALA A 693 -15.20 2.56 12.93
CA ALA A 693 -16.36 2.74 12.06
C ALA A 693 -16.15 3.92 11.10
N TYR A 694 -16.76 3.81 9.93
CA TYR A 694 -16.86 4.87 8.93
C TYR A 694 -18.29 4.93 8.44
N ALA A 695 -18.84 6.14 8.37
CA ALA A 695 -20.17 6.37 7.81
C ALA A 695 -20.10 7.51 6.81
N SER A 696 -20.86 7.41 5.71
CA SER A 696 -20.98 8.50 4.74
C SER A 696 -22.37 8.57 4.15
N HIS A 697 -22.76 9.78 3.74
CA HIS A 697 -24.01 10.04 3.03
C HIS A 697 -23.78 11.03 1.89
N ASP A 698 -24.35 10.70 0.73
CA ASP A 698 -24.24 11.53 -0.47
C ASP A 698 -25.41 12.51 -0.54
N PHE A 699 -25.10 13.80 -0.62
CA PHE A 699 -26.04 14.89 -0.83
C PHE A 699 -26.04 15.29 -2.32
N GLY A 700 -26.92 14.68 -3.08
CA GLY A 700 -26.92 14.84 -4.55
C GLY A 700 -25.80 14.07 -5.22
N HIS A 701 -25.24 14.65 -6.32
CA HIS A 701 -24.25 13.96 -7.16
C HIS A 701 -22.79 14.30 -6.84
N HIS A 702 -22.56 15.38 -6.09
CA HIS A 702 -21.21 15.93 -5.96
C HIS A 702 -20.71 16.05 -4.52
N LEU A 703 -21.60 16.05 -3.52
CA LEU A 703 -21.23 16.28 -2.13
C LEU A 703 -21.48 15.03 -1.29
N THR A 704 -20.45 14.55 -0.62
CA THR A 704 -20.52 13.48 0.39
C THR A 704 -20.11 14.04 1.74
N ALA A 705 -20.94 13.88 2.78
CA ALA A 705 -20.49 14.05 4.15
C ALA A 705 -20.09 12.71 4.76
N PHE A 706 -19.06 12.70 5.58
CA PHE A 706 -18.61 11.49 6.25
C PHE A 706 -18.17 11.72 7.69
N ALA A 707 -18.25 10.64 8.47
CA ALA A 707 -17.71 10.55 9.81
C ALA A 707 -16.91 9.25 9.95
N ALA A 708 -15.83 9.29 10.69
CA ALA A 708 -15.02 8.12 11.01
C ALA A 708 -14.58 8.15 12.46
N GLY A 709 -14.47 7.00 13.08
CA GLY A 709 -13.94 6.87 14.42
C GLY A 709 -13.15 5.57 14.58
N ASP A 710 -12.10 5.62 15.37
CA ASP A 710 -11.25 4.47 15.63
C ASP A 710 -11.00 4.31 17.13
N ASN A 711 -10.70 3.08 17.56
CA ASN A 711 -10.63 2.72 18.97
C ASN A 711 -11.88 3.15 19.74
N LEU A 712 -13.07 2.91 19.20
CA LEU A 712 -14.36 3.44 19.71
C LEU A 712 -14.64 3.04 21.18
N PHE A 713 -14.06 1.92 21.64
CA PHE A 713 -14.17 1.50 23.04
C PHE A 713 -13.13 2.13 23.97
N ASP A 714 -12.30 3.04 23.45
CA ASP A 714 -11.22 3.71 24.20
C ASP A 714 -10.31 2.73 24.96
N ARG A 715 -9.95 1.63 24.29
CA ARG A 715 -9.07 0.64 24.89
C ARG A 715 -7.67 1.19 25.03
N THR A 716 -7.11 1.07 26.24
CA THR A 716 -5.68 1.32 26.47
C THR A 716 -4.87 0.21 25.81
N ILE A 717 -4.09 0.56 24.78
CA ILE A 717 -3.30 -0.38 23.99
C ILE A 717 -1.83 -0.09 24.24
N GLU A 718 -1.10 -1.07 24.78
CA GLU A 718 0.35 -0.99 25.00
C GLU A 718 1.06 -1.02 23.63
N ALA A 719 1.87 -0.01 23.34
CA ALA A 719 2.65 0.10 22.10
C ALA A 719 4.09 -0.38 22.27
N GLY A 720 4.69 -0.12 23.43
CA GLY A 720 6.03 -0.57 23.81
C GLY A 720 6.23 -0.46 25.32
N LYS A 721 7.25 -1.15 25.84
CA LYS A 721 7.64 -1.15 27.27
C LYS A 721 9.13 -0.88 27.48
N THR A 722 9.87 -0.70 26.41
CA THR A 722 11.33 -0.50 26.49
C THR A 722 11.74 0.88 25.94
N PRO A 723 12.40 1.72 26.77
CA PRO A 723 12.62 1.55 28.22
C PRO A 723 11.41 1.95 29.08
N SER A 724 10.42 2.62 28.51
CA SER A 724 9.22 3.11 29.22
C SER A 724 7.96 2.61 28.55
N LEU A 725 6.89 2.49 29.34
CA LEU A 725 5.57 2.11 28.83
C LEU A 725 5.03 3.21 27.92
N THR A 726 4.77 2.86 26.67
CA THR A 726 4.12 3.71 25.66
C THR A 726 2.77 3.15 25.24
N LEU A 727 1.85 4.02 24.89
CA LEU A 727 0.48 3.68 24.50
C LEU A 727 0.23 4.03 23.03
N ALA A 728 -0.60 3.24 22.36
CA ALA A 728 -1.12 3.54 21.03
C ALA A 728 -2.28 4.56 21.13
N SER A 729 -2.81 4.97 19.97
CA SER A 729 -3.84 5.98 19.85
C SER A 729 -5.05 5.73 20.76
N PRO A 730 -5.51 6.73 21.52
CA PRO A 730 -6.77 6.69 22.25
C PRO A 730 -7.96 6.62 21.26
N ARG A 731 -9.18 6.74 21.74
CA ARG A 731 -10.35 6.92 20.87
C ARG A 731 -10.23 8.23 20.10
N VAL A 732 -10.36 8.14 18.76
CA VAL A 732 -10.34 9.28 17.87
C VAL A 732 -11.59 9.28 17.00
N ALA A 733 -12.07 10.47 16.65
CA ALA A 733 -13.17 10.66 15.73
C ALA A 733 -12.88 11.84 14.80
N ARG A 734 -13.41 11.78 13.58
CA ARG A 734 -13.31 12.87 12.60
C ARG A 734 -14.57 12.99 11.77
N PHE A 735 -14.83 14.20 11.28
CA PHE A 735 -15.94 14.52 10.37
C PHE A 735 -15.36 15.23 9.15
N GLY A 736 -15.95 15.02 8.00
CA GLY A 736 -15.47 15.64 6.79
C GLY A 736 -16.48 15.71 5.67
N LEU A 737 -16.09 16.46 4.65
CA LEU A 737 -16.83 16.65 3.41
C LEU A 737 -15.94 16.24 2.24
N ARG A 738 -16.56 15.67 1.22
CA ARG A 738 -15.92 15.36 -0.05
C ARG A 738 -16.78 15.90 -1.19
N ILE A 739 -16.10 16.56 -2.13
CA ILE A 739 -16.70 17.07 -3.35
C ILE A 739 -16.07 16.34 -4.53
N ASN A 740 -16.90 15.81 -5.42
CA ASN A 740 -16.45 15.08 -6.62
C ASN A 740 -17.13 15.67 -7.85
N PHE A 741 -16.35 15.89 -8.92
CA PHE A 741 -16.84 16.25 -10.25
C PHE A 741 -16.17 15.36 -11.29
N GLY A 742 -16.91 14.98 -12.35
CA GLY A 742 -16.36 14.22 -13.46
C GLY A 742 -16.21 12.70 -13.20
N GLU A 743 -16.90 12.14 -12.22
CA GLU A 743 -16.97 10.67 -11.98
C GLU A 743 -18.11 10.03 -12.76
#